data_47e38a89facb6f38ea685a868c467cab
#
_entry.id   47e38a89facb6f38ea685a868c467cab
#
_cell.length_a   1.000
_cell.length_b   1.000
_cell.length_c   1.000
_cell.angle_alpha   90.00
_cell.angle_beta   90.00
_cell.angle_gamma   90.00
#
_symmetry.space_group_name_H-M   'P 1'
#
loop_
_entity.id
_entity.type
_entity.pdbx_description
1 polymer ?
#
loop_
_entity_poly.entity_id
_entity_poly.type
_entity_poly.pdbx_seq_one_letter_code
_entity_poly.pdbx_strand_id
1 'polypeptide(L)'
;MASSNRERRQRFKADKSESSPLAGGSSSDGPRKRASRHIAWIVAGIVLVFAAAATWLIAGGGILSKLIAGSPGTPVAASYVGSEICAGCHQAQATLWQTSQHKKAMDHATDKSVLGDFSGVTFEYYGVTSRFFRKAGKFFVETDGPDGKLATFEIKYTFGVDPLQQYLIEFPDGRIQALSIAWDSRPKDRGGQRWFHLYPDENIRHDDVLHWTRLNQNWNFMCAECHSTGVRKNYDAAADRFATTWAEISVGCETCHGTGSAHVTWARNQKSWWPFGKREDRSKGLAVRFDERENVAWAADPRTGKPQRSIPPSLLRTEVETCGFCHARAGAFSEDWVPGRWLSDTHRVSPFERRIFYADGQIRDVEEPYNYQPFKQSAMFARGVTCSDCHEPHSAKLRAPGIGVCLQCHGADKFDTAAHRHHDDVKPALGCTSCHMQARTYMVVDPRHDHSFRVPRPDLSAKIGTPNACNECHRDKSAQWAAAAIERWHGPNRIGFQNYAEAFHAAWTEQPDAEKLLSAVASDGNTPAYVRAGALAELNAFLSPANLDLARKGLADPDPMVRIGALDMLDGIQVEGLWPLLSPLLSDSVRGVRLRAVSLLAAVPSSRQPPADRDRFERAAAEFIAAQRFNADRPEARTALGAFYVQRGNLAEAEKEFTAALRLSPQFAPAAINFADLDRQQGRDGDGVRILHEAIAVSPRDAGLHHALGLALVRLKRNDEALAELNKASELDPERSQYAYVYSVALHSAGRVQDALTALKANLARHPNDRDTLLALISFSRDSGDAKSALDYAQRLARIVPADQGLAKLIDELRQQAGAGAN
;
A
#
# COMPACT_ATOMS: atom_id res chain seq x y z
N MET A 1 -15.82 -42.34 -14.68
CA MET A 1 -15.40 -43.57 -14.02
C MET A 1 -15.43 -43.36 -12.52
N ALA A 2 -16.51 -43.81 -11.92
CA ALA A 2 -16.74 -43.82 -10.48
C ALA A 2 -16.25 -45.14 -9.95
N SER A 3 -15.39 -45.16 -8.95
CA SER A 3 -15.23 -46.18 -7.91
C SER A 3 -13.83 -46.00 -7.29
N SER A 4 -13.76 -45.55 -6.09
CA SER A 4 -12.72 -45.82 -5.09
C SER A 4 -12.70 -44.76 -4.00
N ASN A 5 -13.77 -44.74 -3.19
CA ASN A 5 -13.76 -44.01 -1.92
C ASN A 5 -14.80 -44.64 -0.94
N ARG A 6 -14.66 -45.96 -0.71
CA ARG A 6 -15.52 -46.68 0.24
C ARG A 6 -14.77 -47.64 1.16
N GLU A 7 -13.47 -47.48 1.35
CA GLU A 7 -12.69 -48.42 2.19
C GLU A 7 -11.77 -47.74 3.21
N ARG A 8 -12.24 -46.67 3.88
CA ARG A 8 -11.50 -46.12 5.03
C ARG A 8 -12.36 -45.66 6.20
N ARG A 9 -13.54 -46.25 6.38
CA ARG A 9 -14.42 -45.95 7.53
C ARG A 9 -14.87 -47.20 8.31
N GLN A 10 -14.05 -48.24 8.38
CA GLN A 10 -14.34 -49.39 9.22
C GLN A 10 -13.03 -49.96 9.77
N ARG A 11 -12.51 -49.36 10.82
CA ARG A 11 -11.59 -49.95 11.82
C ARG A 11 -11.47 -48.96 12.97
N PHE A 12 -12.40 -49.08 13.91
CA PHE A 12 -12.27 -48.73 15.33
C PHE A 12 -13.64 -48.93 16.00
N LYS A 13 -14.10 -50.20 16.07
CA LYS A 13 -15.06 -50.68 17.06
C LYS A 13 -14.87 -52.20 17.13
N ALA A 14 -14.53 -52.62 18.30
CA ALA A 14 -14.50 -53.94 18.88
C ALA A 14 -13.13 -54.26 19.45
N ASP A 15 -13.04 -54.14 20.78
CA ASP A 15 -12.73 -55.27 21.61
C ASP A 15 -13.12 -54.92 23.05
N LYS A 16 -14.22 -55.60 23.48
CA LYS A 16 -14.58 -55.82 24.84
C LYS A 16 -14.98 -57.32 24.90
N SER A 17 -14.23 -58.13 25.57
CA SER A 17 -14.72 -59.29 26.27
C SER A 17 -13.54 -59.96 27.00
N GLU A 18 -13.76 -60.05 28.26
CA GLU A 18 -13.83 -61.28 29.04
C GLU A 18 -12.51 -61.89 29.49
N SER A 19 -12.36 -61.96 30.82
CA SER A 19 -12.37 -63.20 31.56
C SER A 19 -12.10 -62.96 33.04
N SER A 20 -13.12 -63.37 33.84
CA SER A 20 -12.89 -63.92 35.20
C SER A 20 -12.59 -65.44 35.05
N PRO A 21 -12.36 -66.28 36.06
CA PRO A 21 -12.41 -66.13 37.58
C PRO A 21 -11.33 -66.94 38.35
N LEU A 22 -11.46 -66.97 39.64
CA LEU A 22 -11.34 -68.10 40.61
C LEU A 22 -10.74 -67.58 41.91
N ALA A 23 -11.42 -67.61 43.02
CA ALA A 23 -11.93 -68.58 43.94
C ALA A 23 -11.03 -68.81 45.17
N GLY A 24 -11.63 -68.78 46.31
CA GLY A 24 -11.23 -69.39 47.56
C GLY A 24 -11.11 -68.41 48.70
N GLY A 25 -11.89 -68.33 49.73
CA GLY A 25 -12.46 -69.32 50.59
C GLY A 25 -12.21 -68.96 52.02
N SER A 26 -13.27 -69.09 52.80
CA SER A 26 -13.38 -69.42 54.24
C SER A 26 -13.72 -68.32 55.24
N SER A 27 -14.87 -68.46 55.69
CA SER A 27 -15.55 -68.28 56.96
C SER A 27 -14.77 -67.85 58.16
N SER A 28 -15.33 -66.97 59.04
CA SER A 28 -15.60 -67.18 60.44
C SER A 28 -16.61 -66.25 61.06
N ASP A 29 -17.55 -66.84 61.84
CA ASP A 29 -18.69 -66.21 62.52
C ASP A 29 -18.35 -65.22 63.64
N GLY A 30 -19.34 -64.28 63.80
CA GLY A 30 -19.87 -63.80 65.09
C GLY A 30 -19.45 -62.38 65.57
N PRO A 31 -20.21 -61.74 66.44
CA PRO A 31 -21.65 -61.64 66.56
C PRO A 31 -22.19 -60.17 66.44
N ARG A 32 -23.54 -60.14 66.17
CA ARG A 32 -24.36 -58.93 66.14
C ARG A 32 -24.29 -58.11 67.43
N LYS A 33 -23.94 -56.75 67.29
CA LYS A 33 -24.34 -55.77 68.32
C LYS A 33 -25.31 -54.78 67.60
N ARG A 34 -26.44 -54.60 68.25
CA ARG A 34 -27.51 -53.66 67.92
C ARG A 34 -26.89 -52.25 68.03
N ALA A 35 -26.70 -51.52 66.95
CA ALA A 35 -26.46 -50.09 66.95
C ALA A 35 -27.83 -49.39 66.88
N SER A 36 -28.02 -48.49 67.85
CA SER A 36 -29.27 -47.86 68.19
C SER A 36 -29.85 -46.98 67.01
N ARG A 37 -31.17 -47.03 66.89
CA ARG A 37 -32.00 -46.22 66.01
C ARG A 37 -31.69 -44.72 66.01
N HIS A 38 -31.03 -44.22 67.05
CA HIS A 38 -30.64 -42.77 67.23
C HIS A 38 -29.51 -42.36 66.32
N ILE A 39 -28.56 -43.17 65.91
CA ILE A 39 -27.48 -42.84 65.01
C ILE A 39 -28.02 -42.61 63.53
N ALA A 40 -29.02 -43.45 63.18
CA ALA A 40 -29.66 -43.26 61.84
C ALA A 40 -30.40 -41.94 61.70
N TRP A 41 -31.00 -41.42 62.76
CA TRP A 41 -31.71 -40.16 62.78
C TRP A 41 -30.75 -38.96 62.79
N ILE A 42 -29.61 -39.10 63.46
CA ILE A 42 -28.56 -38.07 63.51
C ILE A 42 -27.87 -37.96 62.14
N VAL A 43 -27.55 -39.13 61.48
CA VAL A 43 -27.01 -39.14 60.14
C VAL A 43 -28.01 -38.60 59.09
N ALA A 44 -29.29 -38.96 59.21
CA ALA A 44 -30.34 -38.45 58.32
C ALA A 44 -30.54 -36.91 58.55
N GLY A 45 -30.44 -36.43 59.78
CA GLY A 45 -30.49 -34.98 60.09
C GLY A 45 -29.32 -34.23 59.54
N ILE A 46 -28.10 -34.79 59.63
CA ILE A 46 -26.86 -34.18 59.06
C ILE A 46 -26.94 -34.15 57.51
N VAL A 47 -27.42 -35.24 56.90
CA VAL A 47 -27.58 -35.30 55.44
C VAL A 47 -28.66 -34.29 54.98
N LEU A 48 -29.76 -34.11 55.70
CA LEU A 48 -30.78 -33.13 55.42
C LEU A 48 -30.27 -31.70 55.58
N VAL A 49 -29.44 -31.41 56.56
CA VAL A 49 -28.83 -30.10 56.77
C VAL A 49 -27.82 -29.82 55.66
N PHE A 50 -27.00 -30.81 55.27
CA PHE A 50 -26.09 -30.65 54.15
C PHE A 50 -26.82 -30.55 52.81
N ALA A 51 -27.91 -31.27 52.61
CA ALA A 51 -28.75 -31.10 51.44
C ALA A 51 -29.49 -29.74 51.37
N ALA A 52 -29.97 -29.26 52.53
CA ALA A 52 -30.57 -27.92 52.63
C ALA A 52 -29.50 -26.82 52.46
N ALA A 53 -28.31 -27.01 52.98
CA ALA A 53 -27.20 -26.07 52.79
C ALA A 53 -26.68 -26.10 51.31
N ALA A 54 -26.64 -27.26 50.68
CA ALA A 54 -26.30 -27.37 49.26
C ALA A 54 -27.39 -26.79 48.33
N THR A 55 -28.69 -27.01 48.65
CA THR A 55 -29.80 -26.34 47.92
C THR A 55 -29.83 -24.84 48.16
N TRP A 56 -29.51 -24.37 49.37
CA TRP A 56 -29.40 -22.95 49.68
C TRP A 56 -28.19 -22.33 48.99
N LEU A 57 -27.03 -23.02 48.91
CA LEU A 57 -25.84 -22.61 48.14
C LEU A 57 -26.10 -22.61 46.61
N ILE A 58 -26.86 -23.60 46.12
CA ILE A 58 -27.22 -23.67 44.66
C ILE A 58 -28.31 -22.62 44.35
N ALA A 59 -29.30 -22.42 45.20
CA ALA A 59 -30.34 -21.42 44.96
C ALA A 59 -29.87 -20.00 45.29
N GLY A 60 -29.06 -19.83 46.31
CA GLY A 60 -28.48 -18.53 46.72
C GLY A 60 -27.29 -18.11 45.84
N GLY A 61 -26.55 -19.07 45.26
CA GLY A 61 -25.44 -18.80 44.34
C GLY A 61 -25.92 -18.10 43.07
N GLY A 62 -27.15 -18.35 42.63
CA GLY A 62 -27.76 -17.68 41.48
C GLY A 62 -28.15 -16.19 41.78
N ILE A 63 -28.42 -15.85 43.02
CA ILE A 63 -28.76 -14.47 43.42
C ILE A 63 -27.47 -13.71 43.81
N LEU A 64 -26.56 -14.37 44.50
CA LEU A 64 -25.26 -13.75 44.87
C LEU A 64 -24.36 -13.56 43.64
N SER A 65 -24.40 -14.46 42.64
CA SER A 65 -23.68 -14.26 41.37
C SER A 65 -24.29 -13.13 40.54
N LYS A 66 -25.59 -12.85 40.67
CA LYS A 66 -26.23 -11.66 40.04
C LYS A 66 -26.00 -10.38 40.83
N LEU A 67 -25.69 -10.42 42.11
CA LEU A 67 -25.34 -9.27 42.94
C LEU A 67 -23.83 -8.96 42.95
N ILE A 68 -22.99 -9.96 42.65
CA ILE A 68 -21.53 -9.80 42.53
C ILE A 68 -21.12 -9.65 41.06
N ALA A 69 -21.89 -10.11 40.10
CA ALA A 69 -21.83 -9.68 38.73
C ALA A 69 -22.39 -8.27 38.66
N GLY A 70 -21.59 -7.30 39.03
CA GLY A 70 -21.79 -5.93 38.54
C GLY A 70 -22.09 -6.05 37.07
N SER A 71 -23.14 -5.34 36.57
CA SER A 71 -23.48 -5.27 35.15
C SER A 71 -22.20 -5.29 34.36
N PRO A 72 -22.05 -6.08 33.31
CA PRO A 72 -20.89 -5.98 32.45
C PRO A 72 -20.88 -4.53 31.98
N GLY A 73 -20.08 -3.71 32.67
CA GLY A 73 -19.83 -2.34 32.24
C GLY A 73 -19.39 -2.48 30.80
N THR A 74 -19.99 -1.73 29.90
CA THR A 74 -19.52 -1.61 28.52
C THR A 74 -18.01 -1.61 28.58
N PRO A 75 -17.29 -2.50 27.88
CA PRO A 75 -15.83 -2.51 27.95
C PRO A 75 -15.36 -1.10 27.69
N VAL A 76 -14.76 -0.46 28.69
CA VAL A 76 -14.21 0.90 28.52
C VAL A 76 -13.18 0.76 27.41
N ALA A 77 -13.38 1.45 26.31
CA ALA A 77 -12.46 1.43 25.19
C ALA A 77 -11.06 1.78 25.71
N ALA A 78 -10.06 0.98 25.37
CA ALA A 78 -8.70 1.24 25.80
C ALA A 78 -8.26 2.63 25.29
N SER A 79 -7.58 3.41 26.14
CA SER A 79 -7.15 4.77 25.86
C SER A 79 -5.63 4.91 25.92
N TYR A 80 -5.11 5.96 25.30
CA TYR A 80 -3.71 6.34 25.42
C TYR A 80 -3.38 6.76 26.85
N VAL A 81 -2.20 6.39 27.33
CA VAL A 81 -1.71 6.73 28.68
C VAL A 81 -0.43 7.56 28.65
N GLY A 82 0.24 7.62 27.52
CA GLY A 82 1.50 8.32 27.29
C GLY A 82 2.76 7.53 27.66
N SER A 83 3.84 7.81 26.92
CA SER A 83 5.12 7.13 27.06
C SER A 83 5.76 7.29 28.44
N GLU A 84 5.47 8.37 29.18
CA GLU A 84 5.97 8.57 30.54
C GLU A 84 5.44 7.50 31.51
N ILE A 85 4.17 7.11 31.38
CA ILE A 85 3.59 6.03 32.18
C ILE A 85 4.27 4.70 31.87
N CYS A 86 4.55 4.44 30.59
CA CYS A 86 5.27 3.24 30.15
C CYS A 86 6.71 3.20 30.70
N ALA A 87 7.42 4.34 30.64
CA ALA A 87 8.78 4.50 31.14
C ALA A 87 8.91 4.20 32.63
N GLY A 88 7.86 4.45 33.43
CA GLY A 88 7.84 4.13 34.85
C GLY A 88 8.07 2.65 35.17
N CYS A 89 7.78 1.74 34.25
CA CYS A 89 8.03 0.30 34.39
C CYS A 89 9.07 -0.24 33.39
N HIS A 90 9.15 0.31 32.18
CA HIS A 90 10.00 -0.13 31.07
C HIS A 90 11.19 0.82 30.85
N GLN A 91 11.97 1.07 31.92
CA GLN A 91 13.05 2.07 31.93
C GLN A 91 14.13 1.81 30.87
N ALA A 92 14.52 0.55 30.66
CA ALA A 92 15.56 0.20 29.68
C ALA A 92 15.14 0.56 28.25
N GLN A 93 13.92 0.19 27.87
CA GLN A 93 13.35 0.52 26.55
C GLN A 93 13.14 2.02 26.39
N ALA A 94 12.66 2.69 27.42
CA ALA A 94 12.46 4.14 27.43
C ALA A 94 13.79 4.90 27.24
N THR A 95 14.87 4.45 27.90
CA THR A 95 16.21 5.05 27.73
C THR A 95 16.70 4.94 26.28
N LEU A 96 16.50 3.81 25.63
CA LEU A 96 16.85 3.62 24.23
C LEU A 96 15.99 4.53 23.32
N TRP A 97 14.65 4.54 23.55
CA TRP A 97 13.71 5.33 22.77
C TRP A 97 13.98 6.84 22.86
N GLN A 98 14.34 7.36 24.03
CA GLN A 98 14.65 8.80 24.21
C GLN A 98 15.78 9.29 23.28
N THR A 99 16.69 8.40 22.87
CA THR A 99 17.79 8.75 21.94
C THR A 99 17.40 8.59 20.46
N SER A 100 16.27 7.96 20.16
CA SER A 100 15.87 7.56 18.81
C SER A 100 15.34 8.73 17.98
N GLN A 101 15.33 8.54 16.66
CA GLN A 101 14.63 9.42 15.73
C GLN A 101 13.11 9.38 15.93
N HIS A 102 12.54 8.25 16.40
CA HIS A 102 11.12 8.15 16.73
C HIS A 102 10.70 9.16 17.80
N LYS A 103 11.46 9.26 18.91
CA LYS A 103 11.19 10.28 19.94
C LYS A 103 11.34 11.70 19.42
N LYS A 104 12.21 11.91 18.46
CA LYS A 104 12.53 13.22 17.88
C LYS A 104 11.81 13.47 16.55
N ALA A 105 10.81 12.65 16.22
CA ALA A 105 10.11 12.76 14.94
C ALA A 105 9.41 14.11 14.79
N MET A 106 8.88 14.67 15.87
CA MET A 106 8.30 16.02 15.95
C MET A 106 8.46 16.58 17.37
N ASP A 107 8.58 17.90 17.49
CA ASP A 107 8.61 18.61 18.78
C ASP A 107 8.13 20.07 18.60
N HIS A 108 7.78 20.74 19.72
CA HIS A 108 7.58 22.18 19.74
C HIS A 108 8.90 22.91 19.38
N ALA A 109 8.80 24.05 18.67
CA ALA A 109 9.97 24.86 18.34
C ALA A 109 10.50 25.56 19.60
N THR A 110 11.58 25.04 20.13
CA THR A 110 12.27 25.54 21.34
C THR A 110 13.76 25.64 21.11
N ASP A 111 14.49 26.28 22.03
CA ASP A 111 15.96 26.36 21.97
C ASP A 111 16.64 24.98 22.00
N LYS A 112 15.94 23.94 22.45
CA LYS A 112 16.47 22.58 22.51
C LYS A 112 16.16 21.75 21.23
N SER A 113 15.04 22.03 20.58
CA SER A 113 14.55 21.26 19.43
C SER A 113 14.93 21.84 18.09
N VAL A 114 15.09 23.16 17.98
CA VAL A 114 15.46 23.85 16.74
C VAL A 114 16.96 23.71 16.48
N LEU A 115 17.32 23.15 15.33
CA LEU A 115 18.71 22.92 14.90
C LEU A 115 19.22 24.00 13.94
N GLY A 116 18.30 24.63 13.18
CA GLY A 116 18.62 25.64 12.17
C GLY A 116 19.11 26.94 12.74
N ASP A 117 19.84 27.70 11.93
CA ASP A 117 20.35 29.04 12.28
C ASP A 117 19.27 30.11 12.09
N PHE A 118 18.73 30.62 13.20
CA PHE A 118 17.76 31.71 13.26
C PHE A 118 18.37 33.03 13.76
N SER A 119 19.64 33.27 13.51
CA SER A 119 20.33 34.50 13.91
C SER A 119 20.08 35.71 13.00
N GLY A 120 19.13 35.63 12.08
CA GLY A 120 18.82 36.67 11.10
C GLY A 120 19.40 36.37 9.71
N VAL A 121 19.79 35.10 9.47
CA VAL A 121 20.36 34.66 8.20
C VAL A 121 19.32 34.63 7.08
N THR A 122 19.78 34.79 5.84
CA THR A 122 18.93 34.74 4.65
C THR A 122 19.29 33.54 3.78
N PHE A 123 18.27 33.06 3.06
CA PHE A 123 18.39 32.02 2.06
C PHE A 123 17.66 32.47 0.80
N GLU A 124 18.34 32.40 -0.36
CA GLU A 124 17.77 32.80 -1.65
C GLU A 124 17.39 31.57 -2.48
N TYR A 125 16.20 31.63 -3.07
CA TYR A 125 15.67 30.57 -3.94
C TYR A 125 14.84 31.20 -5.06
N TYR A 126 15.31 31.10 -6.32
CA TYR A 126 14.65 31.63 -7.52
C TYR A 126 14.07 33.05 -7.38
N GLY A 127 14.86 33.95 -6.76
CA GLY A 127 14.50 35.36 -6.58
C GLY A 127 13.65 35.65 -5.33
N VAL A 128 13.29 34.65 -4.55
CA VAL A 128 12.69 34.81 -3.22
C VAL A 128 13.78 34.75 -2.16
N THR A 129 13.94 35.84 -1.39
CA THR A 129 14.87 35.89 -0.25
C THR A 129 14.10 35.61 1.03
N SER A 130 14.30 34.42 1.61
CA SER A 130 13.72 34.02 2.90
C SER A 130 14.67 34.41 4.03
N ARG A 131 14.14 34.90 5.17
CA ARG A 131 14.96 35.33 6.33
C ARG A 131 14.50 34.55 7.57
N PHE A 132 15.46 33.93 8.27
CA PHE A 132 15.23 33.16 9.49
C PHE A 132 15.71 33.95 10.72
N PHE A 133 14.82 34.24 11.65
CA PHE A 133 15.16 35.09 12.79
C PHE A 133 14.39 34.76 14.06
N ARG A 134 14.82 35.32 15.18
CA ARG A 134 14.15 35.19 16.48
C ARG A 134 13.54 36.53 16.91
N LYS A 135 12.37 36.45 17.52
CA LYS A 135 11.70 37.61 18.11
C LYS A 135 10.94 37.18 19.37
N ALA A 136 11.17 37.85 20.50
CA ALA A 136 10.52 37.57 21.78
C ALA A 136 10.59 36.08 22.19
N GLY A 137 11.74 35.42 21.99
CA GLY A 137 11.95 34.01 22.35
C GLY A 137 11.33 32.98 21.39
N LYS A 138 10.70 33.43 20.31
CA LYS A 138 10.09 32.59 19.27
C LYS A 138 10.90 32.62 17.98
N PHE A 139 10.66 31.62 17.10
CA PHE A 139 11.31 31.44 15.82
C PHE A 139 10.37 31.88 14.68
N PHE A 140 10.92 32.60 13.70
CA PHE A 140 10.16 33.13 12.57
C PHE A 140 10.91 32.94 11.26
N VAL A 141 10.12 32.78 10.19
CA VAL A 141 10.58 32.92 8.82
C VAL A 141 9.81 34.05 8.15
N GLU A 142 10.49 34.93 7.43
CA GLU A 142 9.90 35.83 6.45
C GLU A 142 10.16 35.22 5.08
N THR A 143 9.12 34.86 4.35
CA THR A 143 9.17 34.20 3.03
C THR A 143 7.90 34.48 2.27
N ASP A 144 7.79 34.03 1.02
CA ASP A 144 6.58 34.18 0.22
C ASP A 144 5.40 33.38 0.79
N GLY A 145 4.26 34.04 0.81
CA GLY A 145 2.98 33.47 1.24
C GLY A 145 2.18 32.88 0.08
N PRO A 146 0.89 32.51 0.34
CA PRO A 146 0.02 31.91 -0.67
C PRO A 146 -0.31 32.83 -1.85
N ASP A 147 -0.05 34.14 -1.73
CA ASP A 147 -0.23 35.17 -2.77
C ASP A 147 1.10 35.63 -3.42
N GLY A 148 2.20 34.97 -3.08
CA GLY A 148 3.55 35.25 -3.57
C GLY A 148 4.21 36.48 -2.94
N LYS A 149 3.58 37.12 -1.94
CA LYS A 149 4.17 38.25 -1.22
C LYS A 149 4.91 37.78 0.01
N LEU A 150 6.01 38.47 0.33
CA LEU A 150 6.74 38.21 1.56
C LEU A 150 5.87 38.50 2.78
N ALA A 151 5.81 37.54 3.69
CA ALA A 151 5.13 37.67 4.97
C ALA A 151 5.91 36.95 6.09
N THR A 152 5.66 37.35 7.33
CA THR A 152 6.34 36.75 8.49
C THR A 152 5.47 35.66 9.10
N PHE A 153 6.01 34.47 9.25
CA PHE A 153 5.33 33.31 9.82
C PHE A 153 6.06 32.80 11.08
N GLU A 154 5.32 32.49 12.13
CA GLU A 154 5.86 31.86 13.34
C GLU A 154 6.08 30.36 13.10
N ILE A 155 7.26 29.87 13.39
CA ILE A 155 7.56 28.44 13.42
C ILE A 155 7.01 27.86 14.75
N LYS A 156 6.06 26.96 14.66
CA LYS A 156 5.42 26.32 15.83
C LYS A 156 6.08 25.01 16.23
N TYR A 157 6.47 24.22 15.24
CA TYR A 157 7.01 22.88 15.46
C TYR A 157 8.23 22.63 14.56
N THR A 158 9.05 21.69 15.00
CA THR A 158 10.11 21.06 14.23
C THR A 158 9.75 19.62 13.94
N PHE A 159 10.15 19.06 12.80
CA PHE A 159 10.04 17.63 12.55
C PHE A 159 11.24 17.09 11.79
N GLY A 160 11.67 15.87 12.17
CA GLY A 160 12.97 15.32 11.78
C GLY A 160 14.13 15.99 12.53
N VAL A 161 15.27 15.29 12.56
CA VAL A 161 16.50 15.77 13.22
C VAL A 161 17.76 15.40 12.46
N ASP A 162 17.77 14.32 11.71
CA ASP A 162 18.95 13.81 11.00
C ASP A 162 18.49 12.96 9.80
N PRO A 163 18.98 13.26 8.57
CA PRO A 163 20.01 14.25 8.23
C PRO A 163 19.47 15.66 7.99
N LEU A 164 18.17 15.87 8.11
CA LEU A 164 17.54 17.18 7.94
C LEU A 164 16.50 17.46 9.02
N GLN A 165 16.20 18.74 9.22
CA GLN A 165 15.07 19.20 10.01
C GLN A 165 14.22 20.16 9.20
N GLN A 166 12.90 19.90 9.15
CA GLN A 166 11.92 20.81 8.59
C GLN A 166 11.16 21.57 9.70
N TYR A 167 10.41 22.59 9.29
CA TYR A 167 9.70 23.48 10.19
C TYR A 167 8.25 23.60 9.80
N LEU A 168 7.38 23.65 10.81
CA LEU A 168 5.94 23.67 10.61
C LEU A 168 5.34 25.01 11.05
N ILE A 169 4.42 25.49 10.23
CA ILE A 169 3.73 26.77 10.37
C ILE A 169 2.23 26.47 10.50
N GLU A 170 1.60 26.97 11.55
CA GLU A 170 0.16 26.80 11.79
C GLU A 170 -0.60 28.01 11.24
N PHE A 171 -1.67 27.72 10.48
CA PHE A 171 -2.56 28.71 9.91
C PHE A 171 -3.85 28.85 10.76
N PRO A 172 -4.59 29.99 10.65
CA PRO A 172 -5.79 30.25 11.45
C PRO A 172 -6.94 29.24 11.25
N ASP A 173 -6.96 28.55 10.14
CA ASP A 173 -7.91 27.47 9.80
C ASP A 173 -7.50 26.09 10.35
N GLY A 174 -6.44 26.04 11.15
CA GLY A 174 -5.90 24.82 11.74
C GLY A 174 -5.06 23.97 10.78
N ARG A 175 -4.82 24.42 9.54
CA ARG A 175 -3.82 23.82 8.70
C ARG A 175 -2.43 24.01 9.28
N ILE A 176 -1.65 22.95 9.33
CA ILE A 176 -0.23 22.98 9.67
C ILE A 176 0.53 22.67 8.38
N GLN A 177 1.38 23.59 7.94
CA GLN A 177 2.10 23.51 6.66
C GLN A 177 3.58 23.27 6.89
N ALA A 178 4.15 22.35 6.13
CA ALA A 178 5.58 22.06 6.15
C ALA A 178 6.32 23.01 5.20
N LEU A 179 7.26 23.78 5.74
CA LEU A 179 8.10 24.68 4.94
C LEU A 179 9.01 23.85 4.01
N SER A 180 9.07 24.22 2.74
CA SER A 180 9.95 23.55 1.76
C SER A 180 11.44 23.90 1.91
N ILE A 181 11.78 24.87 2.77
CA ILE A 181 13.15 25.20 3.15
C ILE A 181 13.48 24.46 4.44
N ALA A 182 14.49 23.58 4.40
CA ALA A 182 14.90 22.73 5.49
C ALA A 182 16.34 23.05 5.96
N TRP A 183 16.67 22.61 7.15
CA TRP A 183 18.02 22.66 7.71
C TRP A 183 18.74 21.33 7.50
N ASP A 184 19.88 21.35 6.82
CA ASP A 184 20.79 20.21 6.70
C ASP A 184 21.58 20.06 8.01
N SER A 185 21.20 19.10 8.83
CA SER A 185 21.78 18.87 10.16
C SER A 185 23.08 18.10 10.13
N ARG A 186 23.51 17.59 8.99
CA ARG A 186 24.79 16.87 8.84
C ARG A 186 25.96 17.76 9.27
N PRO A 187 27.10 17.18 9.66
CA PRO A 187 28.32 17.93 9.95
C PRO A 187 28.78 18.79 8.76
N LYS A 188 29.40 19.92 9.05
CA LYS A 188 29.85 20.88 8.02
C LYS A 188 30.87 20.29 7.04
N ASP A 189 31.74 19.41 7.51
CA ASP A 189 32.71 18.65 6.69
C ASP A 189 32.06 17.66 5.71
N ARG A 190 30.77 17.34 5.92
CA ARG A 190 29.91 16.55 5.00
C ARG A 190 28.94 17.40 4.20
N GLY A 191 29.16 18.72 4.12
CA GLY A 191 28.34 19.67 3.38
C GLY A 191 27.03 20.09 4.08
N GLY A 192 26.89 19.76 5.35
CA GLY A 192 25.74 20.16 6.18
C GLY A 192 25.89 21.50 6.87
N GLN A 193 25.06 21.77 7.90
CA GLN A 193 24.97 23.02 8.66
C GLN A 193 24.62 24.20 7.75
N ARG A 194 23.56 24.03 6.93
CA ARG A 194 23.07 25.03 5.98
C ARG A 194 21.57 24.91 5.74
N TRP A 195 20.96 26.01 5.32
CA TRP A 195 19.61 26.02 4.74
C TRP A 195 19.66 25.49 3.31
N PHE A 196 18.64 24.78 2.87
CA PHE A 196 18.46 24.31 1.51
C PHE A 196 16.98 24.15 1.17
N HIS A 197 16.64 24.22 -0.10
CA HIS A 197 15.28 23.95 -0.58
C HIS A 197 15.13 22.48 -0.97
N LEU A 198 13.97 21.86 -0.70
CA LEU A 198 13.71 20.45 -1.00
C LEU A 198 13.65 20.16 -2.51
N TYR A 199 13.37 21.17 -3.32
CA TYR A 199 13.33 21.14 -4.77
C TYR A 199 14.35 22.10 -5.37
N PRO A 200 15.66 21.85 -5.26
CA PRO A 200 16.69 22.85 -5.60
C PRO A 200 16.75 23.19 -7.08
N ASP A 201 16.35 22.25 -7.95
CA ASP A 201 16.46 22.36 -9.41
C ASP A 201 15.14 22.75 -10.08
N GLU A 202 14.07 23.03 -9.30
CA GLU A 202 12.75 23.40 -9.77
C GLU A 202 12.33 24.75 -9.22
N ASN A 203 11.71 25.61 -10.07
CA ASN A 203 11.17 26.89 -9.63
C ASN A 203 9.75 26.72 -9.10
N ILE A 204 9.62 26.40 -7.81
CA ILE A 204 8.32 26.20 -7.13
C ILE A 204 7.77 27.56 -6.71
N ARG A 205 6.86 28.12 -7.50
CA ARG A 205 6.20 29.40 -7.24
C ARG A 205 5.00 29.22 -6.31
N HIS A 206 4.48 30.33 -5.78
CA HIS A 206 3.32 30.35 -4.87
C HIS A 206 2.04 29.71 -5.43
N ASP A 207 1.89 29.66 -6.73
CA ASP A 207 0.77 29.01 -7.45
C ASP A 207 1.02 27.55 -7.76
N ASP A 208 2.24 27.03 -7.56
CA ASP A 208 2.57 25.62 -7.77
C ASP A 208 1.96 24.72 -6.69
N VAL A 209 1.55 23.52 -7.08
CA VAL A 209 0.98 22.49 -6.16
C VAL A 209 1.96 22.02 -5.09
N LEU A 210 3.27 22.14 -5.33
CA LEU A 210 4.36 21.78 -4.40
C LEU A 210 4.78 22.94 -3.50
N HIS A 211 4.22 24.13 -3.69
CA HIS A 211 4.54 25.27 -2.82
C HIS A 211 4.15 24.97 -1.36
N TRP A 212 4.95 25.42 -0.42
CA TRP A 212 4.80 25.09 0.99
C TRP A 212 3.41 25.43 1.59
N THR A 213 2.67 26.37 1.00
CA THR A 213 1.30 26.75 1.43
C THR A 213 0.20 25.87 0.81
N ARG A 214 0.52 24.91 -0.07
CA ARG A 214 -0.45 24.11 -0.82
C ARG A 214 -0.70 22.76 -0.17
N LEU A 215 -1.71 22.05 -0.68
CA LEU A 215 -2.21 20.78 -0.10
C LEU A 215 -1.14 19.68 0.01
N ASN A 216 -0.15 19.66 -0.89
CA ASN A 216 0.90 18.64 -0.87
C ASN A 216 1.92 18.84 0.26
N GLN A 217 1.93 20.01 0.92
CA GLN A 217 2.76 20.31 2.09
C GLN A 217 1.93 20.38 3.38
N ASN A 218 0.66 19.93 3.34
CA ASN A 218 -0.22 19.91 4.51
C ASN A 218 0.19 18.79 5.48
N TRP A 219 0.69 19.15 6.65
CA TRP A 219 1.14 18.21 7.68
C TRP A 219 -0.03 17.38 8.24
N ASN A 220 -1.22 17.97 8.42
CA ASN A 220 -2.38 17.28 9.01
C ASN A 220 -2.77 16.00 8.24
N PHE A 221 -2.50 15.96 6.93
CA PHE A 221 -2.76 14.82 6.07
C PHE A 221 -1.49 14.03 5.73
N MET A 222 -0.40 14.72 5.35
CA MET A 222 0.77 14.07 4.75
C MET A 222 1.77 13.52 5.77
N CYS A 223 1.86 14.12 6.98
CA CYS A 223 2.98 13.88 7.87
C CYS A 223 2.55 13.42 9.28
N ALA A 224 1.39 13.89 9.76
CA ALA A 224 0.95 13.78 11.15
C ALA A 224 0.95 12.35 11.66
N GLU A 225 0.43 11.43 10.87
CA GLU A 225 0.23 10.03 11.23
C GLU A 225 1.55 9.31 11.56
N CYS A 226 2.62 9.62 10.79
CA CYS A 226 3.94 9.01 10.95
C CYS A 226 4.83 9.75 11.96
N HIS A 227 4.52 11.02 12.28
CA HIS A 227 5.36 11.87 13.12
C HIS A 227 4.78 12.12 14.51
N SER A 228 3.54 11.66 14.80
CA SER A 228 2.87 11.82 16.09
C SER A 228 2.13 10.54 16.49
N THR A 229 1.73 10.44 17.76
CA THR A 229 1.01 9.29 18.31
C THR A 229 -0.47 9.58 18.45
N GLY A 230 -1.34 8.66 17.99
CA GLY A 230 -2.78 8.76 18.22
C GLY A 230 -3.41 10.00 17.60
N VAL A 231 -3.00 10.31 16.37
CA VAL A 231 -3.49 11.47 15.63
C VAL A 231 -4.97 11.33 15.32
N ARG A 232 -5.72 12.43 15.52
CA ARG A 232 -7.09 12.64 15.06
C ARG A 232 -7.12 13.87 14.19
N LYS A 233 -7.40 13.67 12.90
CA LYS A 233 -7.38 14.75 11.91
C LYS A 233 -8.43 15.83 12.18
N ASN A 234 -9.63 15.41 12.59
CA ASN A 234 -10.77 16.28 12.95
C ASN A 234 -11.01 17.38 11.90
N TYR A 235 -11.02 17.00 10.62
CA TYR A 235 -11.32 17.94 9.55
C TYR A 235 -12.83 18.17 9.44
N ASP A 236 -13.26 19.44 9.57
CA ASP A 236 -14.62 19.88 9.28
C ASP A 236 -14.73 20.27 7.81
N ALA A 237 -15.40 19.42 7.05
CA ALA A 237 -15.56 19.60 5.60
C ALA A 237 -16.51 20.75 5.22
N ALA A 238 -17.40 21.18 6.12
CA ALA A 238 -18.31 22.29 5.88
C ALA A 238 -17.62 23.65 6.11
N ALA A 239 -16.79 23.72 7.14
CA ALA A 239 -16.06 24.94 7.50
C ALA A 239 -14.67 25.02 6.81
N ASP A 240 -14.22 23.95 6.14
CA ASP A 240 -12.87 23.79 5.56
C ASP A 240 -11.77 24.10 6.60
N ARG A 241 -11.86 23.46 7.78
CA ARG A 241 -10.98 23.70 8.93
C ARG A 241 -10.52 22.40 9.57
N PHE A 242 -9.32 22.46 10.13
CA PHE A 242 -8.76 21.37 10.93
C PHE A 242 -8.81 21.71 12.44
N ALA A 243 -9.04 20.69 13.25
CA ALA A 243 -8.88 20.72 14.70
C ALA A 243 -8.04 19.49 15.12
N THR A 244 -6.93 19.25 14.43
CA THR A 244 -6.10 18.07 14.60
C THR A 244 -5.56 17.97 16.01
N THR A 245 -5.68 16.77 16.60
CA THR A 245 -5.18 16.44 17.93
C THR A 245 -4.30 15.19 17.87
N TRP A 246 -3.45 15.02 18.87
CA TRP A 246 -2.61 13.84 19.04
C TRP A 246 -2.50 13.48 20.53
N ALA A 247 -2.20 12.21 20.81
CA ALA A 247 -1.96 11.75 22.17
C ALA A 247 -0.54 12.15 22.65
N GLU A 248 0.46 12.03 21.76
CA GLU A 248 1.83 12.54 21.97
C GLU A 248 2.33 13.21 20.69
N ILE A 249 3.13 14.27 20.86
CA ILE A 249 3.65 15.07 19.73
C ILE A 249 4.66 14.29 18.87
N SER A 250 5.25 13.23 19.37
CA SER A 250 6.24 12.38 18.67
C SER A 250 5.74 10.95 18.56
N VAL A 251 6.51 10.07 17.93
CA VAL A 251 6.23 8.63 17.86
C VAL A 251 6.56 8.01 19.21
N GLY A 252 5.54 7.80 20.03
CA GLY A 252 5.60 7.23 21.37
C GLY A 252 5.46 5.70 21.38
N CYS A 253 5.50 5.13 22.59
CA CYS A 253 5.38 3.69 22.80
C CYS A 253 4.08 3.13 22.20
N GLU A 254 3.00 3.85 22.35
CA GLU A 254 1.65 3.41 21.99
C GLU A 254 1.39 3.42 20.47
N THR A 255 2.23 4.09 19.67
CA THR A 255 2.17 4.00 18.20
C THR A 255 2.41 2.57 17.72
N CYS A 256 3.36 1.86 18.36
CA CYS A 256 3.72 0.48 18.02
C CYS A 256 2.99 -0.57 18.86
N HIS A 257 2.74 -0.29 20.14
CA HIS A 257 2.15 -1.26 21.09
C HIS A 257 0.64 -1.13 21.25
N GLY A 258 0.03 -0.08 20.68
CA GLY A 258 -1.38 0.25 20.87
C GLY A 258 -1.67 0.89 22.22
N THR A 259 -2.94 1.24 22.44
CA THR A 259 -3.39 1.93 23.65
C THR A 259 -3.09 1.18 24.95
N GLY A 260 -2.41 1.83 25.90
CA GLY A 260 -1.79 1.20 27.07
C GLY A 260 -2.69 1.03 28.29
N SER A 261 -3.87 1.65 28.35
CA SER A 261 -4.68 1.68 29.59
C SER A 261 -5.08 0.28 30.10
N ALA A 262 -5.40 -0.63 29.19
CA ALA A 262 -5.74 -2.01 29.53
C ALA A 262 -4.51 -2.78 30.04
N HIS A 263 -3.33 -2.56 29.44
CA HIS A 263 -2.06 -3.15 29.91
C HIS A 263 -1.68 -2.62 31.29
N VAL A 264 -1.77 -1.34 31.54
CA VAL A 264 -1.50 -0.73 32.86
C VAL A 264 -2.44 -1.33 33.92
N THR A 265 -3.71 -1.49 33.60
CA THR A 265 -4.70 -2.14 34.48
C THR A 265 -4.33 -3.60 34.75
N TRP A 266 -3.97 -4.36 33.71
CA TRP A 266 -3.49 -5.73 33.84
C TRP A 266 -2.25 -5.81 34.73
N ALA A 267 -1.25 -4.96 34.51
CA ALA A 267 0.01 -4.94 35.26
C ALA A 267 -0.20 -4.61 36.75
N ARG A 268 -1.07 -3.66 37.05
CA ARG A 268 -1.45 -3.31 38.47
C ARG A 268 -2.15 -4.48 39.15
N ASN A 269 -3.03 -5.18 38.45
CA ASN A 269 -3.76 -6.33 39.01
C ASN A 269 -2.84 -7.55 39.26
N GLN A 270 -1.69 -7.67 38.57
CA GLN A 270 -0.71 -8.72 38.85
C GLN A 270 -0.06 -8.59 40.25
N LYS A 271 -0.03 -7.38 40.82
CA LYS A 271 0.50 -7.12 42.18
C LYS A 271 -0.52 -7.46 43.28
N SER A 272 -1.75 -7.88 42.96
CA SER A 272 -2.73 -8.30 43.95
C SER A 272 -2.32 -9.61 44.60
N TRP A 273 -2.30 -9.67 45.95
CA TRP A 273 -1.98 -10.83 46.78
C TRP A 273 -3.03 -11.96 46.69
N TRP A 274 -4.22 -11.69 46.10
CA TRP A 274 -5.33 -12.62 45.97
C TRP A 274 -5.15 -13.54 44.75
N PRO A 275 -4.89 -14.87 44.96
CA PRO A 275 -4.54 -15.75 43.86
C PRO A 275 -5.73 -16.29 43.05
N PHE A 276 -6.98 -16.17 43.59
CA PHE A 276 -8.15 -16.76 42.97
C PHE A 276 -8.83 -15.80 41.96
N GLY A 277 -9.08 -16.23 40.72
CA GLY A 277 -9.76 -15.46 39.70
C GLY A 277 -8.85 -14.79 38.66
N LYS A 278 -7.52 -14.98 38.74
CA LYS A 278 -6.63 -14.49 37.66
C LYS A 278 -6.84 -15.33 36.41
N ARG A 279 -7.56 -14.83 35.43
CA ARG A 279 -7.53 -15.36 34.06
C ARG A 279 -6.14 -15.07 33.50
N GLU A 280 -5.48 -16.10 32.97
CA GLU A 280 -4.24 -15.94 32.23
C GLU A 280 -4.57 -15.19 30.93
N ASP A 281 -4.40 -13.88 30.96
CA ASP A 281 -4.53 -13.06 29.75
C ASP A 281 -3.19 -13.05 29.01
N ARG A 282 -3.10 -13.85 27.96
CA ARG A 282 -1.89 -13.95 27.12
C ARG A 282 -1.57 -12.64 26.40
N SER A 283 -2.56 -11.79 26.14
CA SER A 283 -2.34 -10.47 25.55
C SER A 283 -1.69 -9.49 26.52
N LYS A 284 -1.79 -9.76 27.83
CA LYS A 284 -1.37 -8.84 28.90
C LYS A 284 -2.06 -7.48 28.79
N GLY A 285 -3.24 -7.43 28.18
CA GLY A 285 -3.99 -6.18 27.91
C GLY A 285 -3.39 -5.32 26.79
N LEU A 286 -2.45 -5.84 26.00
CA LEU A 286 -1.89 -5.16 24.81
C LEU A 286 -2.70 -5.47 23.56
N ALA A 287 -2.75 -4.53 22.63
CA ALA A 287 -3.37 -4.73 21.32
C ALA A 287 -2.55 -5.70 20.46
N VAL A 288 -1.25 -5.72 20.64
CA VAL A 288 -0.30 -6.53 19.86
C VAL A 288 0.81 -7.11 20.75
N ARG A 289 1.31 -8.27 20.37
CA ARG A 289 2.54 -8.85 20.90
C ARG A 289 3.52 -9.12 19.76
N PHE A 290 4.76 -8.68 19.92
CA PHE A 290 5.83 -8.92 18.95
C PHE A 290 6.61 -10.18 19.38
N ASP A 291 6.01 -11.35 19.14
CA ASP A 291 6.57 -12.66 19.54
C ASP A 291 7.09 -13.48 18.34
N GLU A 292 7.15 -12.89 17.13
CA GLU A 292 7.60 -13.56 15.91
C GLU A 292 9.03 -14.09 15.96
N ARG A 293 9.84 -13.59 16.90
CA ARG A 293 11.22 -14.01 17.15
C ARG A 293 11.34 -14.93 18.35
N GLU A 294 10.28 -15.13 19.13
CA GLU A 294 10.31 -16.00 20.31
C GLU A 294 10.55 -17.46 19.88
N ASN A 295 11.54 -18.12 20.50
CA ASN A 295 11.95 -19.50 20.20
C ASN A 295 12.40 -19.75 18.73
N VAL A 296 12.74 -18.71 18.01
CA VAL A 296 13.28 -18.79 16.65
C VAL A 296 14.80 -18.74 16.70
N ALA A 297 15.44 -19.72 16.07
CA ALA A 297 16.87 -19.73 15.82
C ALA A 297 17.16 -19.62 14.32
N TRP A 298 18.22 -18.93 13.99
CA TRP A 298 18.80 -18.87 12.66
C TRP A 298 20.14 -19.59 12.64
N ALA A 299 20.34 -20.45 11.67
CA ALA A 299 21.59 -21.15 11.45
C ALA A 299 22.04 -21.01 9.99
N ALA A 300 23.31 -20.76 9.77
CA ALA A 300 23.85 -20.79 8.42
C ALA A 300 23.95 -22.25 7.95
N ASP A 301 23.43 -22.54 6.75
CA ASP A 301 23.65 -23.83 6.08
C ASP A 301 25.15 -24.02 5.83
N PRO A 302 25.78 -25.10 6.33
CA PRO A 302 27.24 -25.26 6.23
C PRO A 302 27.79 -25.31 4.81
N ARG A 303 26.99 -25.75 3.86
CA ARG A 303 27.38 -25.86 2.45
C ARG A 303 27.24 -24.54 1.70
N THR A 304 26.16 -23.83 1.92
CA THR A 304 25.80 -22.64 1.13
C THR A 304 26.03 -21.32 1.87
N GLY A 305 26.21 -21.36 3.19
CA GLY A 305 26.27 -20.17 4.05
C GLY A 305 24.94 -19.41 4.19
N LYS A 306 23.87 -19.86 3.52
CA LYS A 306 22.56 -19.21 3.54
C LYS A 306 21.84 -19.47 4.86
N PRO A 307 21.16 -18.46 5.43
CA PRO A 307 20.46 -18.63 6.69
C PRO A 307 19.21 -19.51 6.53
N GLN A 308 18.99 -20.35 7.54
CA GLN A 308 17.81 -21.20 7.71
C GLN A 308 17.13 -20.87 9.03
N ARG A 309 15.82 -20.67 9.00
CA ARG A 309 14.98 -20.38 10.16
C ARG A 309 14.44 -21.70 10.75
N SER A 310 14.49 -21.83 12.07
CA SER A 310 14.07 -23.06 12.77
C SER A 310 12.56 -23.32 12.72
N ILE A 311 11.74 -22.27 12.60
CA ILE A 311 10.26 -22.33 12.58
C ILE A 311 9.76 -21.55 11.36
N PRO A 312 8.84 -22.09 10.53
CA PRO A 312 8.25 -21.35 9.41
C PRO A 312 7.59 -20.03 9.87
N PRO A 313 7.64 -18.97 9.07
CA PRO A 313 6.98 -17.71 9.41
C PRO A 313 5.45 -17.83 9.35
N SER A 314 4.75 -17.03 10.16
CA SER A 314 3.32 -16.82 10.01
C SER A 314 3.01 -16.01 8.74
N LEU A 315 1.79 -16.15 8.22
CA LEU A 315 1.32 -15.38 7.07
C LEU A 315 1.22 -13.89 7.41
N LEU A 316 0.52 -13.57 8.48
CA LEU A 316 0.47 -12.21 9.02
C LEU A 316 1.79 -11.94 9.77
N ARG A 317 2.53 -10.97 9.29
CA ARG A 317 3.81 -10.53 9.85
C ARG A 317 3.58 -9.29 10.70
N THR A 318 3.11 -9.52 11.93
CA THR A 318 2.65 -8.53 12.90
C THR A 318 3.59 -7.32 13.03
N GLU A 319 4.89 -7.58 13.15
CA GLU A 319 5.90 -6.52 13.27
C GLU A 319 6.06 -5.73 11.97
N VAL A 320 6.13 -6.42 10.83
CA VAL A 320 6.30 -5.77 9.51
C VAL A 320 5.08 -4.90 9.18
N GLU A 321 3.87 -5.39 9.46
CA GLU A 321 2.64 -4.60 9.26
C GLU A 321 2.61 -3.37 10.19
N THR A 322 3.07 -3.51 11.44
CA THR A 322 3.16 -2.38 12.39
C THR A 322 4.19 -1.34 11.94
N CYS A 323 5.38 -1.76 11.51
CA CYS A 323 6.38 -0.84 10.96
C CYS A 323 5.89 -0.20 9.65
N GLY A 324 5.14 -0.96 8.85
CA GLY A 324 4.53 -0.51 7.61
C GLY A 324 3.60 0.70 7.77
N PHE A 325 2.99 0.89 8.94
CA PHE A 325 2.15 2.04 9.24
C PHE A 325 2.81 3.39 8.87
N CYS A 326 4.11 3.55 9.17
CA CYS A 326 4.89 4.73 8.82
C CYS A 326 5.90 4.48 7.68
N HIS A 327 6.38 3.25 7.51
CA HIS A 327 7.44 2.92 6.56
C HIS A 327 6.92 2.35 5.23
N ALA A 328 5.61 2.42 4.96
CA ALA A 328 5.00 2.08 3.68
C ALA A 328 4.59 3.32 2.90
N ARG A 329 4.70 3.27 1.58
CA ARG A 329 3.98 4.20 0.72
C ARG A 329 2.49 3.78 0.71
N ALA A 330 1.70 4.47 1.49
CA ALA A 330 0.28 4.15 1.70
C ALA A 330 -0.50 5.42 2.03
N GLY A 331 -1.81 5.39 1.84
CA GLY A 331 -2.73 6.45 2.24
C GLY A 331 -3.77 5.91 3.22
N ALA A 332 -3.92 6.55 4.37
CA ALA A 332 -4.93 6.19 5.34
C ALA A 332 -6.35 6.45 4.81
N PHE A 333 -7.27 5.56 5.13
CA PHE A 333 -8.71 5.75 4.91
C PHE A 333 -9.52 5.57 6.21
N SER A 334 -8.84 5.39 7.33
CA SER A 334 -9.45 5.31 8.66
C SER A 334 -8.40 5.60 9.74
N GLU A 335 -8.84 6.23 10.84
CA GLU A 335 -8.03 6.43 12.05
C GLU A 335 -8.05 5.23 13.01
N ASP A 336 -8.72 4.13 12.67
CA ASP A 336 -8.91 2.97 13.56
C ASP A 336 -7.75 1.98 13.50
N TRP A 337 -6.54 2.48 13.28
CA TRP A 337 -5.34 1.65 13.25
C TRP A 337 -5.14 0.90 14.56
N VAL A 338 -4.91 -0.40 14.44
CA VAL A 338 -4.52 -1.28 15.54
C VAL A 338 -3.23 -1.98 15.15
N PRO A 339 -2.12 -1.76 15.88
CA PRO A 339 -0.85 -2.42 15.59
C PRO A 339 -0.98 -3.93 15.50
N GLY A 340 -0.27 -4.53 14.56
CA GLY A 340 -0.26 -5.97 14.34
C GLY A 340 -1.39 -6.52 13.47
N ARG A 341 -2.31 -5.69 13.01
CA ARG A 341 -3.26 -6.06 11.95
C ARG A 341 -2.67 -5.82 10.57
N TRP A 342 -3.31 -6.36 9.53
CA TRP A 342 -2.97 -6.02 8.16
C TRP A 342 -3.03 -4.52 7.94
N LEU A 343 -1.99 -3.94 7.37
CA LEU A 343 -1.96 -2.50 7.04
C LEU A 343 -3.14 -2.14 6.12
N SER A 344 -3.50 -3.03 5.22
CA SER A 344 -4.66 -2.88 4.32
C SER A 344 -6.03 -2.81 5.02
N ASP A 345 -6.09 -2.97 6.36
CA ASP A 345 -7.34 -2.77 7.11
C ASP A 345 -7.67 -1.29 7.35
N THR A 346 -6.68 -0.42 7.27
CA THR A 346 -6.85 1.02 7.47
C THR A 346 -6.14 1.88 6.42
N HIS A 347 -5.30 1.27 5.58
CA HIS A 347 -4.50 1.97 4.58
C HIS A 347 -4.60 1.32 3.21
N ARG A 348 -4.65 2.16 2.18
CA ARG A 348 -4.41 1.74 0.81
C ARG A 348 -2.90 1.73 0.57
N VAL A 349 -2.31 0.55 0.55
CA VAL A 349 -0.89 0.35 0.20
C VAL A 349 -0.73 0.56 -1.30
N SER A 350 0.28 1.35 -1.72
CA SER A 350 0.59 1.56 -3.14
C SER A 350 0.93 0.24 -3.83
N PRO A 351 0.33 -0.06 -5.00
CA PRO A 351 0.57 -1.30 -5.73
C PRO A 351 1.97 -1.31 -6.38
N PHE A 352 2.36 -2.47 -6.91
CA PHE A 352 3.54 -2.60 -7.75
C PHE A 352 3.21 -2.07 -9.16
N GLU A 353 3.62 -0.83 -9.45
CA GLU A 353 3.25 -0.14 -10.71
C GLU A 353 4.45 0.60 -11.33
N ARG A 354 4.39 0.79 -12.66
CA ARG A 354 5.43 1.44 -13.48
C ARG A 354 5.84 2.83 -12.98
N ARG A 355 4.91 3.59 -12.41
CA ARG A 355 5.20 4.94 -11.94
C ARG A 355 6.14 4.96 -10.74
N ILE A 356 6.02 3.95 -9.85
CA ILE A 356 6.81 3.87 -8.60
C ILE A 356 8.07 3.02 -8.80
N PHE A 357 7.98 1.95 -9.58
CA PHE A 357 9.04 0.96 -9.69
C PHE A 357 9.61 0.85 -11.10
N TYR A 358 10.88 0.45 -11.18
CA TYR A 358 11.41 -0.21 -12.35
C TYR A 358 10.85 -1.63 -12.45
N ALA A 359 10.91 -2.23 -13.63
CA ALA A 359 10.33 -3.55 -13.85
C ALA A 359 10.89 -4.65 -12.93
N ASP A 360 12.11 -4.50 -12.46
CA ASP A 360 12.73 -5.41 -11.50
C ASP A 360 12.36 -5.08 -10.03
N GLY A 361 11.54 -4.05 -9.79
CA GLY A 361 11.03 -3.64 -8.49
C GLY A 361 11.95 -2.74 -7.69
N GLN A 362 13.01 -2.20 -8.26
CA GLN A 362 13.72 -1.06 -7.67
C GLN A 362 12.83 0.19 -7.73
N ILE A 363 12.83 0.99 -6.66
CA ILE A 363 12.08 2.26 -6.64
C ILE A 363 12.75 3.23 -7.64
N ARG A 364 11.96 3.99 -8.38
CA ARG A 364 12.45 4.99 -9.32
C ARG A 364 13.15 6.14 -8.60
N ASP A 365 14.12 6.76 -9.26
CA ASP A 365 14.97 7.81 -8.68
C ASP A 365 14.19 9.06 -8.23
N VAL A 366 13.04 9.33 -8.86
CA VAL A 366 12.18 10.49 -8.56
C VAL A 366 11.18 10.19 -7.43
N GLU A 367 11.11 8.96 -6.95
CA GLU A 367 10.14 8.53 -5.95
C GLU A 367 10.78 8.39 -4.56
N GLU A 368 10.00 8.63 -3.51
CA GLU A 368 10.45 8.43 -2.14
C GLU A 368 10.75 6.96 -1.86
N PRO A 369 11.96 6.60 -1.40
CA PRO A 369 12.33 5.21 -1.11
C PRO A 369 11.79 4.77 0.26
N TYR A 370 10.55 4.31 0.28
CA TYR A 370 9.95 3.61 1.42
C TYR A 370 10.53 2.20 1.59
N ASN A 371 10.46 1.64 2.81
CA ASN A 371 11.09 0.36 3.14
C ASN A 371 10.15 -0.84 3.03
N TYR A 372 8.85 -0.66 3.32
CA TYR A 372 7.87 -1.75 3.44
C TYR A 372 7.69 -2.55 2.13
N GLN A 373 7.40 -1.86 1.02
CA GLN A 373 7.17 -2.54 -0.26
C GLN A 373 8.42 -3.23 -0.80
N PRO A 374 9.62 -2.61 -0.81
CA PRO A 374 10.86 -3.30 -1.15
C PRO A 374 11.13 -4.51 -0.27
N PHE A 375 10.93 -4.39 1.05
CA PHE A 375 11.14 -5.50 1.97
C PHE A 375 10.19 -6.67 1.68
N LYS A 376 8.91 -6.41 1.41
CA LYS A 376 7.93 -7.46 1.02
C LYS A 376 8.27 -8.16 -0.30
N GLN A 377 9.14 -7.60 -1.12
CA GLN A 377 9.67 -8.24 -2.34
C GLN A 377 10.90 -9.12 -2.05
N SER A 378 11.47 -9.04 -0.86
CA SER A 378 12.77 -9.67 -0.57
C SER A 378 12.66 -11.16 -0.22
N ALA A 379 13.72 -11.91 -0.53
CA ALA A 379 13.88 -13.28 -0.06
C ALA A 379 13.93 -13.36 1.48
N MET A 380 14.42 -12.32 2.15
CA MET A 380 14.49 -12.27 3.61
C MET A 380 13.10 -12.23 4.23
N PHE A 381 12.21 -11.36 3.74
CA PHE A 381 10.81 -11.34 4.16
C PHE A 381 10.13 -12.70 3.95
N ALA A 382 10.27 -13.27 2.76
CA ALA A 382 9.68 -14.58 2.43
C ALA A 382 10.19 -15.72 3.34
N ARG A 383 11.41 -15.60 3.88
CA ARG A 383 12.01 -16.57 4.81
C ARG A 383 11.75 -16.26 6.28
N GLY A 384 11.03 -15.20 6.59
CA GLY A 384 10.59 -14.89 7.92
C GLY A 384 11.49 -13.92 8.71
N VAL A 385 12.39 -13.20 8.05
CA VAL A 385 13.11 -12.07 8.65
C VAL A 385 12.11 -10.97 8.94
N THR A 386 12.28 -10.28 10.07
CA THR A 386 11.49 -9.12 10.48
C THR A 386 12.39 -7.91 10.74
N CYS A 387 11.83 -6.73 10.89
CA CYS A 387 12.59 -5.48 11.04
C CYS A 387 13.53 -5.53 12.22
N SER A 388 13.07 -6.09 13.35
CA SER A 388 13.86 -6.20 14.57
C SER A 388 14.93 -7.29 14.55
N ASP A 389 15.05 -8.08 13.49
CA ASP A 389 16.23 -8.92 13.30
C ASP A 389 17.49 -8.11 12.99
N CYS A 390 17.31 -6.96 12.31
CA CYS A 390 18.40 -6.06 11.94
C CYS A 390 18.47 -4.81 12.81
N HIS A 391 17.31 -4.23 13.20
CA HIS A 391 17.21 -3.01 13.99
C HIS A 391 16.83 -3.29 15.45
N GLU A 392 17.37 -2.51 16.37
CA GLU A 392 16.83 -2.41 17.72
C GLU A 392 15.68 -1.38 17.69
N PRO A 393 14.40 -1.79 17.86
CA PRO A 393 13.26 -0.94 17.49
C PRO A 393 13.09 0.30 18.37
N HIS A 394 13.56 0.27 19.63
CA HIS A 394 13.43 1.42 20.53
C HIS A 394 14.48 2.49 20.23
N SER A 395 15.72 2.11 19.88
CA SER A 395 16.77 3.06 19.52
C SER A 395 16.81 3.40 18.02
N ALA A 396 16.11 2.63 17.18
CA ALA A 396 16.18 2.64 15.72
C ALA A 396 17.56 2.34 15.12
N LYS A 397 18.53 1.92 15.93
CA LYS A 397 19.90 1.59 15.50
C LYS A 397 20.00 0.13 15.01
N LEU A 398 21.02 -0.15 14.20
CA LEU A 398 21.36 -1.53 13.85
C LEU A 398 21.82 -2.32 15.09
N ARG A 399 21.45 -3.61 15.17
CA ARG A 399 21.85 -4.51 16.25
C ARG A 399 23.35 -4.80 16.28
N ALA A 400 24.00 -4.73 15.12
CA ALA A 400 25.44 -4.83 15.00
C ALA A 400 25.96 -3.80 13.99
N PRO A 401 27.16 -3.25 14.18
CA PRO A 401 27.72 -2.23 13.30
C PRO A 401 28.16 -2.82 11.96
N GLY A 402 28.01 -2.03 10.90
CA GLY A 402 28.50 -2.34 9.54
C GLY A 402 27.97 -3.66 9.02
N ILE A 403 28.83 -4.47 8.44
CA ILE A 403 28.47 -5.80 7.88
C ILE A 403 28.12 -6.82 8.97
N GLY A 404 28.46 -6.55 10.23
CA GLY A 404 28.13 -7.43 11.36
C GLY A 404 26.64 -7.74 11.46
N VAL A 405 25.76 -6.80 11.06
CA VAL A 405 24.31 -7.02 11.03
C VAL A 405 23.92 -8.12 10.04
N CYS A 406 24.62 -8.26 8.94
CA CYS A 406 24.38 -9.31 7.93
C CYS A 406 24.97 -10.65 8.38
N LEU A 407 26.16 -10.59 8.98
CA LEU A 407 26.90 -11.78 9.39
C LEU A 407 26.31 -12.49 10.65
N GLN A 408 25.30 -11.91 11.28
CA GLN A 408 24.51 -12.62 12.31
C GLN A 408 23.84 -13.88 11.75
N CYS A 409 23.52 -13.88 10.45
CA CYS A 409 22.77 -14.95 9.80
C CYS A 409 23.50 -15.53 8.58
N HIS A 410 24.29 -14.73 7.85
CA HIS A 410 25.02 -15.15 6.66
C HIS A 410 26.42 -15.63 7.05
N GLY A 411 26.81 -16.84 6.60
CA GLY A 411 28.13 -17.42 6.93
C GLY A 411 29.29 -16.57 6.39
N ALA A 412 30.11 -16.03 7.28
CA ALA A 412 31.23 -15.17 6.91
C ALA A 412 32.23 -15.88 5.99
N ASP A 413 32.45 -17.19 6.19
CA ASP A 413 33.34 -18.05 5.37
C ASP A 413 32.88 -18.16 3.90
N LYS A 414 31.63 -17.79 3.59
CA LYS A 414 31.07 -17.80 2.24
C LYS A 414 30.88 -16.42 1.67
N PHE A 415 30.45 -15.46 2.47
CA PHE A 415 29.99 -14.15 1.98
C PHE A 415 30.94 -12.98 2.29
N ASP A 416 31.78 -13.09 3.33
CA ASP A 416 32.80 -12.09 3.64
C ASP A 416 34.18 -12.51 3.11
N THR A 417 34.25 -12.85 1.84
CA THR A 417 35.44 -13.36 1.17
C THR A 417 35.75 -12.57 -0.11
N ALA A 418 37.05 -12.59 -0.52
CA ALA A 418 37.50 -12.07 -1.79
C ALA A 418 36.73 -12.66 -2.99
N ALA A 419 36.48 -13.97 -2.94
CA ALA A 419 35.77 -14.71 -3.99
C ALA A 419 34.30 -14.29 -4.12
N HIS A 420 33.68 -13.74 -3.08
CA HIS A 420 32.33 -13.22 -3.15
C HIS A 420 32.30 -11.74 -3.55
N ARG A 421 33.18 -10.91 -2.95
CA ARG A 421 33.14 -9.46 -3.15
C ARG A 421 33.78 -8.99 -4.47
N HIS A 422 34.86 -9.66 -4.93
CA HIS A 422 35.63 -9.28 -6.12
C HIS A 422 36.19 -7.83 -6.11
N HIS A 423 36.28 -7.19 -4.93
CA HIS A 423 36.66 -5.79 -4.73
C HIS A 423 37.58 -5.61 -3.52
N ASP A 424 38.50 -6.53 -3.28
CA ASP A 424 39.36 -6.50 -2.08
C ASP A 424 40.41 -5.35 -2.09
N ASP A 425 40.75 -4.83 -3.27
CA ASP A 425 41.68 -3.73 -3.44
C ASP A 425 41.05 -2.34 -3.14
N VAL A 426 39.71 -2.27 -2.96
CA VAL A 426 38.98 -1.02 -2.70
C VAL A 426 39.10 -0.62 -1.24
N LYS A 427 39.54 0.61 -0.98
CA LYS A 427 39.62 1.19 0.37
C LYS A 427 38.75 2.45 0.45
N PRO A 428 37.85 2.58 1.46
CA PRO A 428 37.48 1.53 2.44
C PRO A 428 36.81 0.34 1.77
N ALA A 429 36.92 -0.84 2.41
CA ALA A 429 36.32 -2.08 1.89
C ALA A 429 34.81 -1.89 1.69
N LEU A 430 34.31 -2.38 0.55
CA LEU A 430 32.88 -2.32 0.23
C LEU A 430 32.08 -3.21 1.18
N GLY A 431 31.05 -2.63 1.80
CA GLY A 431 30.08 -3.37 2.59
C GLY A 431 29.07 -4.15 1.75
N CYS A 432 28.34 -5.08 2.39
CA CYS A 432 27.26 -5.83 1.72
C CYS A 432 26.22 -4.90 1.08
N THR A 433 25.93 -3.76 1.71
CA THR A 433 24.93 -2.79 1.26
C THR A 433 25.30 -2.15 -0.07
N SER A 434 26.60 -1.98 -0.38
CA SER A 434 27.05 -1.39 -1.65
C SER A 434 26.54 -2.14 -2.89
N CYS A 435 26.30 -3.45 -2.76
CA CYS A 435 25.82 -4.29 -3.87
C CYS A 435 24.37 -4.76 -3.69
N HIS A 436 23.92 -4.97 -2.43
CA HIS A 436 22.65 -5.62 -2.12
C HIS A 436 21.58 -4.67 -1.58
N MET A 437 21.94 -3.47 -1.15
CA MET A 437 21.06 -2.44 -0.59
C MET A 437 21.56 -1.05 -1.01
N GLN A 438 21.52 -0.76 -2.29
CA GLN A 438 21.98 0.55 -2.82
C GLN A 438 21.25 1.69 -2.12
N ALA A 439 21.97 2.76 -1.81
CA ALA A 439 21.39 3.96 -1.23
C ALA A 439 21.01 4.94 -2.34
N ARG A 440 19.82 5.55 -2.21
CA ARG A 440 19.38 6.68 -3.04
C ARG A 440 19.16 7.87 -2.15
N THR A 441 19.66 9.03 -2.61
CA THR A 441 19.48 10.27 -1.86
C THR A 441 18.10 10.84 -2.14
N TYR A 442 17.29 10.97 -1.08
CA TYR A 442 15.99 11.61 -1.09
C TYR A 442 16.08 12.97 -0.37
N MET A 443 15.18 13.90 -0.70
CA MET A 443 15.16 15.24 -0.11
C MET A 443 16.57 15.89 -0.06
N VAL A 444 17.34 15.75 -1.15
CA VAL A 444 18.69 16.36 -1.36
C VAL A 444 19.79 15.80 -0.47
N VAL A 445 19.51 15.44 0.78
CA VAL A 445 20.54 15.13 1.80
C VAL A 445 20.35 13.79 2.51
N ASP A 446 19.24 13.05 2.29
CA ASP A 446 18.86 11.83 3.00
C ASP A 446 19.15 10.56 2.18
N PRO A 447 20.29 9.87 2.40
CA PRO A 447 20.58 8.61 1.71
C PRO A 447 19.80 7.45 2.35
N ARG A 448 18.87 6.88 1.61
CA ARG A 448 18.03 5.74 2.04
C ARG A 448 18.41 4.46 1.30
N HIS A 449 18.56 3.36 2.02
CA HIS A 449 18.90 2.06 1.47
C HIS A 449 17.66 1.30 0.93
N ASP A 450 17.82 0.64 -0.21
CA ASP A 450 16.79 -0.27 -0.77
C ASP A 450 16.71 -1.57 0.08
N HIS A 451 15.56 -1.79 0.72
CA HIS A 451 15.29 -2.97 1.55
C HIS A 451 14.81 -4.20 0.77
N SER A 452 14.92 -4.20 -0.55
CA SER A 452 14.61 -5.39 -1.37
C SER A 452 15.72 -6.45 -1.34
N PHE A 453 16.90 -6.13 -0.80
CA PHE A 453 18.03 -7.04 -0.64
C PHE A 453 18.35 -7.82 -1.91
N ARG A 454 18.62 -7.09 -2.98
CA ARG A 454 18.78 -7.67 -4.32
C ARG A 454 20.10 -8.37 -4.52
N VAL A 455 20.07 -9.43 -5.32
CA VAL A 455 21.26 -9.93 -6.00
C VAL A 455 21.47 -9.02 -7.23
N PRO A 456 22.67 -8.44 -7.43
CA PRO A 456 22.94 -7.61 -8.61
C PRO A 456 22.63 -8.31 -9.91
N ARG A 457 21.85 -7.66 -10.80
CA ARG A 457 21.37 -8.20 -12.08
C ARG A 457 21.67 -7.24 -13.24
N PRO A 458 22.97 -6.96 -13.53
CA PRO A 458 23.34 -6.11 -14.66
C PRO A 458 22.96 -6.70 -16.03
N ASP A 459 22.67 -7.99 -16.11
CA ASP A 459 22.06 -8.63 -17.28
C ASP A 459 20.67 -8.06 -17.59
N LEU A 460 19.84 -7.79 -16.57
CA LEU A 460 18.56 -7.09 -16.72
C LEU A 460 18.77 -5.64 -17.16
N SER A 461 19.77 -4.96 -16.62
CA SER A 461 20.13 -3.62 -17.08
C SER A 461 20.47 -3.58 -18.56
N ALA A 462 21.25 -4.56 -19.03
CA ALA A 462 21.61 -4.70 -20.45
C ALA A 462 20.40 -5.04 -21.33
N LYS A 463 19.43 -5.81 -20.81
CA LYS A 463 18.28 -6.32 -21.57
C LYS A 463 17.08 -5.35 -21.56
N ILE A 464 16.78 -4.76 -20.41
CA ILE A 464 15.55 -3.99 -20.19
C ILE A 464 15.77 -2.62 -19.53
N GLY A 465 17.02 -2.18 -19.36
CA GLY A 465 17.35 -0.82 -18.91
C GLY A 465 17.13 -0.55 -17.41
N THR A 466 17.02 -1.56 -16.55
CA THR A 466 16.91 -1.36 -15.10
C THR A 466 18.25 -0.89 -14.49
N PRO A 467 18.27 -0.15 -13.38
CA PRO A 467 19.51 0.23 -12.70
C PRO A 467 20.28 -0.99 -12.16
N ASN A 468 21.58 -0.86 -11.92
CA ASN A 468 22.38 -1.87 -11.24
C ASN A 468 23.50 -1.27 -10.40
N ALA A 469 23.89 -1.99 -9.35
CA ALA A 469 24.92 -1.57 -8.41
C ALA A 469 26.29 -1.32 -9.03
N CYS A 470 26.65 -2.04 -10.11
CA CYS A 470 27.98 -1.92 -10.70
C CYS A 470 28.19 -0.54 -11.34
N ASN A 471 27.20 -0.05 -12.09
CA ASN A 471 27.30 1.21 -12.81
C ASN A 471 27.16 2.45 -11.92
N GLU A 472 26.80 2.32 -10.66
CA GLU A 472 26.86 3.44 -9.71
C GLU A 472 28.31 3.89 -9.46
N CYS A 473 29.25 2.96 -9.42
CA CYS A 473 30.68 3.23 -9.29
C CYS A 473 31.40 3.21 -10.65
N HIS A 474 31.11 2.24 -11.50
CA HIS A 474 31.70 2.09 -12.83
C HIS A 474 30.88 2.82 -13.91
N ARG A 475 30.75 4.14 -13.75
CA ARG A 475 29.90 5.00 -14.61
C ARG A 475 30.40 5.09 -16.05
N ASP A 476 31.70 4.82 -16.28
CA ASP A 476 32.35 4.78 -17.60
C ASP A 476 32.14 3.44 -18.34
N LYS A 477 31.58 2.44 -17.69
CA LYS A 477 31.35 1.12 -18.24
C LYS A 477 29.88 0.91 -18.62
N SER A 478 29.65 0.03 -19.59
CA SER A 478 28.30 -0.36 -19.99
C SER A 478 27.69 -1.44 -19.06
N ALA A 479 26.36 -1.57 -19.09
CA ALA A 479 25.66 -2.65 -18.40
C ALA A 479 26.10 -4.04 -18.90
N GLN A 480 26.44 -4.16 -20.19
CA GLN A 480 26.98 -5.40 -20.79
C GLN A 480 28.33 -5.79 -20.20
N TRP A 481 29.20 -4.81 -19.92
CA TRP A 481 30.48 -5.04 -19.24
C TRP A 481 30.25 -5.63 -17.83
N ALA A 482 29.32 -5.02 -17.08
CA ALA A 482 28.96 -5.49 -15.74
C ALA A 482 28.32 -6.89 -15.79
N ALA A 483 27.43 -7.14 -16.76
CA ALA A 483 26.81 -8.45 -16.95
C ALA A 483 27.85 -9.54 -17.24
N ALA A 484 28.82 -9.26 -18.14
CA ALA A 484 29.90 -10.19 -18.46
C ALA A 484 30.84 -10.45 -17.25
N ALA A 485 31.07 -9.43 -16.38
CA ALA A 485 31.84 -9.61 -15.15
C ALA A 485 31.12 -10.58 -14.20
N ILE A 486 29.84 -10.35 -13.97
CA ILE A 486 29.03 -11.20 -13.12
C ILE A 486 28.91 -12.63 -13.68
N GLU A 487 28.78 -12.79 -15.02
CA GLU A 487 28.75 -14.11 -15.65
C GLU A 487 30.06 -14.88 -15.45
N ARG A 488 31.20 -14.22 -15.60
CA ARG A 488 32.52 -14.82 -15.32
C ARG A 488 32.65 -15.27 -13.86
N TRP A 489 32.12 -14.52 -12.91
CA TRP A 489 32.24 -14.79 -11.47
C TRP A 489 31.30 -15.89 -10.97
N HIS A 490 30.06 -15.90 -11.50
CA HIS A 490 28.97 -16.71 -10.96
C HIS A 490 28.29 -17.62 -12.00
N GLY A 491 28.76 -17.65 -13.22
CA GLY A 491 28.21 -18.46 -14.33
C GLY A 491 27.02 -17.78 -15.04
N PRO A 492 26.59 -18.36 -16.17
CA PRO A 492 25.55 -17.77 -17.03
C PRO A 492 24.12 -17.92 -16.44
N ASN A 493 23.88 -18.97 -15.66
CA ASN A 493 22.56 -19.27 -15.12
C ASN A 493 22.28 -18.50 -13.82
N ARG A 494 21.51 -17.42 -13.95
CA ARG A 494 21.12 -16.60 -12.80
C ARG A 494 19.78 -17.07 -12.27
N ILE A 495 19.81 -17.79 -11.16
CA ILE A 495 18.61 -18.17 -10.41
C ILE A 495 18.52 -17.20 -9.24
N GLY A 496 17.74 -16.13 -9.40
CA GLY A 496 17.40 -15.17 -8.34
C GLY A 496 16.01 -15.43 -7.78
N PHE A 497 15.73 -14.89 -6.59
CA PHE A 497 14.40 -14.91 -6.01
C PHE A 497 13.46 -13.94 -6.73
N GLN A 498 14.00 -12.82 -7.25
CA GLN A 498 13.25 -11.74 -7.89
C GLN A 498 13.30 -11.91 -9.43
N ASN A 499 12.46 -12.81 -9.96
CA ASN A 499 12.50 -13.24 -11.38
C ASN A 499 11.39 -12.63 -12.25
N TYR A 500 10.72 -11.59 -11.79
CA TYR A 500 9.53 -11.01 -12.42
C TYR A 500 9.80 -9.84 -13.38
N ALA A 501 11.04 -9.36 -13.45
CA ALA A 501 11.41 -8.15 -14.19
C ALA A 501 10.98 -8.17 -15.66
N GLU A 502 11.21 -9.28 -16.36
CA GLU A 502 10.87 -9.41 -17.78
C GLU A 502 9.35 -9.39 -18.00
N ALA A 503 8.56 -9.92 -17.05
CA ALA A 503 7.11 -9.93 -17.16
C ALA A 503 6.53 -8.51 -17.08
N PHE A 504 6.97 -7.72 -16.09
CA PHE A 504 6.51 -6.33 -15.95
C PHE A 504 7.05 -5.45 -17.08
N HIS A 505 8.31 -5.66 -17.52
CA HIS A 505 8.83 -4.96 -18.69
C HIS A 505 8.00 -5.24 -19.93
N ALA A 506 7.68 -6.51 -20.20
CA ALA A 506 6.86 -6.89 -21.33
C ALA A 506 5.46 -6.23 -21.29
N ALA A 507 4.84 -6.20 -20.11
CA ALA A 507 3.55 -5.53 -19.93
C ALA A 507 3.63 -4.01 -20.17
N TRP A 508 4.61 -3.36 -19.56
CA TRP A 508 4.76 -1.90 -19.63
C TRP A 508 5.26 -1.39 -20.98
N THR A 509 5.76 -2.30 -21.84
CA THR A 509 6.17 -2.02 -23.22
C THR A 509 5.32 -2.76 -24.25
N GLU A 510 4.15 -3.28 -23.83
CA GLU A 510 3.13 -3.90 -24.69
C GLU A 510 3.64 -5.05 -25.56
N GLN A 511 4.57 -5.86 -25.02
CA GLN A 511 5.13 -6.98 -25.76
C GLN A 511 4.12 -8.13 -25.91
N PRO A 512 4.19 -8.92 -27.00
CA PRO A 512 3.20 -9.96 -27.28
C PRO A 512 3.08 -11.08 -26.24
N ASP A 513 4.14 -11.34 -25.48
CA ASP A 513 4.21 -12.39 -24.47
C ASP A 513 3.87 -11.88 -23.04
N ALA A 514 3.49 -10.62 -22.88
CA ALA A 514 3.20 -9.98 -21.61
C ALA A 514 2.16 -10.75 -20.79
N GLU A 515 1.01 -11.11 -21.36
CA GLU A 515 -0.04 -11.88 -20.70
C GLU A 515 0.50 -13.21 -20.13
N LYS A 516 1.25 -13.95 -20.93
CA LYS A 516 1.83 -15.24 -20.53
C LYS A 516 2.82 -15.08 -19.38
N LEU A 517 3.70 -14.09 -19.46
CA LEU A 517 4.73 -13.84 -18.46
C LEU A 517 4.11 -13.35 -17.14
N LEU A 518 3.15 -12.41 -17.19
CA LEU A 518 2.42 -11.95 -16.01
C LEU A 518 1.61 -13.09 -15.36
N SER A 519 0.94 -13.92 -16.17
CA SER A 519 0.18 -15.07 -15.68
C SER A 519 1.08 -16.08 -14.95
N ALA A 520 2.31 -16.28 -15.42
CA ALA A 520 3.29 -17.11 -14.75
C ALA A 520 3.72 -16.52 -13.40
N VAL A 521 3.98 -15.21 -13.34
CA VAL A 521 4.31 -14.50 -12.09
C VAL A 521 3.15 -14.55 -11.08
N ALA A 522 1.92 -14.29 -11.53
CA ALA A 522 0.73 -14.33 -10.68
C ALA A 522 0.43 -15.72 -10.11
N SER A 523 0.78 -16.79 -10.85
CA SER A 523 0.52 -18.18 -10.47
C SER A 523 1.61 -18.81 -9.60
N ASP A 524 2.83 -18.26 -9.60
CA ASP A 524 3.96 -18.83 -8.87
C ASP A 524 3.85 -18.49 -7.37
N GLY A 525 3.51 -19.49 -6.55
CA GLY A 525 3.41 -19.34 -5.09
C GLY A 525 4.74 -18.98 -4.40
N ASN A 526 5.90 -19.12 -5.07
CA ASN A 526 7.19 -18.68 -4.54
C ASN A 526 7.44 -17.18 -4.79
N THR A 527 6.73 -16.58 -5.73
CA THR A 527 6.79 -15.13 -5.95
C THR A 527 6.12 -14.39 -4.79
N PRO A 528 6.73 -13.31 -4.27
CA PRO A 528 6.15 -12.53 -3.18
C PRO A 528 4.71 -12.09 -3.45
N ALA A 529 3.85 -12.17 -2.42
CA ALA A 529 2.43 -11.79 -2.54
C ALA A 529 2.24 -10.37 -3.09
N TYR A 530 3.08 -9.43 -2.68
CA TYR A 530 3.06 -8.05 -3.18
C TYR A 530 3.27 -7.98 -4.70
N VAL A 531 4.19 -8.77 -5.23
CA VAL A 531 4.50 -8.83 -6.68
C VAL A 531 3.41 -9.57 -7.45
N ARG A 532 2.87 -10.68 -6.87
CA ARG A 532 1.73 -11.40 -7.46
C ARG A 532 0.49 -10.52 -7.58
N ALA A 533 0.25 -9.68 -6.55
CA ALA A 533 -0.82 -8.67 -6.59
C ALA A 533 -0.64 -7.68 -7.74
N GLY A 534 0.59 -7.16 -7.94
CA GLY A 534 0.89 -6.28 -9.07
C GLY A 534 0.71 -6.96 -10.43
N ALA A 535 1.16 -8.22 -10.55
CA ALA A 535 0.99 -8.98 -11.80
C ALA A 535 -0.50 -9.23 -12.14
N LEU A 536 -1.34 -9.49 -11.12
CA LEU A 536 -2.80 -9.60 -11.31
C LEU A 536 -3.39 -8.25 -11.77
N ALA A 537 -3.00 -7.15 -11.13
CA ALA A 537 -3.49 -5.82 -11.51
C ALA A 537 -3.12 -5.47 -12.97
N GLU A 538 -1.87 -5.74 -13.39
CA GLU A 538 -1.42 -5.51 -14.76
C GLU A 538 -2.14 -6.40 -15.80
N LEU A 539 -2.61 -7.60 -15.40
CA LEU A 539 -3.40 -8.48 -16.26
C LEU A 539 -4.76 -7.90 -16.62
N ASN A 540 -5.20 -6.81 -15.99
CA ASN A 540 -6.41 -6.07 -16.40
C ASN A 540 -6.35 -5.68 -17.88
N ALA A 541 -5.21 -5.20 -18.38
CA ALA A 541 -5.01 -4.83 -19.78
C ALA A 541 -5.04 -6.02 -20.77
N PHE A 542 -4.91 -7.25 -20.25
CA PHE A 542 -4.83 -8.49 -21.03
C PHE A 542 -5.97 -9.47 -20.70
N LEU A 543 -7.06 -8.97 -20.14
CA LEU A 543 -8.13 -9.83 -19.63
C LEU A 543 -8.73 -10.70 -20.73
N SER A 544 -8.75 -12.01 -20.48
CA SER A 544 -9.23 -13.04 -21.39
C SER A 544 -9.95 -14.14 -20.60
N PRO A 545 -10.80 -14.97 -21.26
CA PRO A 545 -11.39 -16.14 -20.59
C PRO A 545 -10.33 -17.11 -20.02
N ALA A 546 -9.15 -17.16 -20.62
CA ALA A 546 -8.06 -18.03 -20.19
C ALA A 546 -7.46 -17.64 -18.85
N ASN A 547 -7.44 -16.33 -18.53
CA ASN A 547 -6.85 -15.83 -17.28
C ASN A 547 -7.86 -15.49 -16.17
N LEU A 548 -9.18 -15.58 -16.42
CA LEU A 548 -10.22 -15.41 -15.39
C LEU A 548 -10.07 -16.37 -14.19
N ASP A 549 -9.53 -17.56 -14.40
CA ASP A 549 -9.26 -18.50 -13.31
C ASP A 549 -8.14 -18.00 -12.38
N LEU A 550 -7.23 -17.19 -12.86
CA LEU A 550 -6.23 -16.53 -12.02
C LEU A 550 -6.90 -15.50 -11.11
N ALA A 551 -7.84 -14.70 -11.65
CA ALA A 551 -8.63 -13.79 -10.82
C ALA A 551 -9.36 -14.55 -9.71
N ARG A 552 -10.07 -15.64 -10.03
CA ARG A 552 -10.77 -16.47 -9.02
C ARG A 552 -9.85 -17.00 -7.94
N LYS A 553 -8.66 -17.49 -8.31
CA LYS A 553 -7.65 -17.95 -7.34
C LYS A 553 -7.12 -16.81 -6.50
N GLY A 554 -6.85 -15.67 -7.12
CA GLY A 554 -6.38 -14.46 -6.45
C GLY A 554 -7.39 -13.91 -5.44
N LEU A 555 -8.70 -13.92 -5.74
CA LEU A 555 -9.77 -13.51 -4.83
C LEU A 555 -9.88 -14.40 -3.58
N ALA A 556 -9.38 -15.63 -3.63
CA ALA A 556 -9.33 -16.58 -2.53
C ALA A 556 -7.95 -16.67 -1.85
N ASP A 557 -6.98 -15.86 -2.26
CA ASP A 557 -5.60 -15.89 -1.70
C ASP A 557 -5.63 -15.49 -0.21
N PRO A 558 -4.85 -16.15 0.65
CA PRO A 558 -4.75 -15.78 2.06
C PRO A 558 -4.19 -14.38 2.30
N ASP A 559 -3.35 -13.85 1.41
CA ASP A 559 -2.80 -12.49 1.52
C ASP A 559 -3.80 -11.45 0.95
N PRO A 560 -4.23 -10.45 1.73
CA PRO A 560 -5.18 -9.44 1.28
C PRO A 560 -4.69 -8.60 0.10
N MET A 561 -3.38 -8.40 -0.05
CA MET A 561 -2.84 -7.67 -1.19
C MET A 561 -3.09 -8.40 -2.50
N VAL A 562 -2.99 -9.74 -2.51
CA VAL A 562 -3.30 -10.56 -3.70
C VAL A 562 -4.79 -10.50 -4.02
N ARG A 563 -5.67 -10.52 -2.99
CA ARG A 563 -7.12 -10.34 -3.21
C ARG A 563 -7.44 -8.97 -3.81
N ILE A 564 -6.78 -7.90 -3.34
CA ILE A 564 -6.91 -6.55 -3.92
C ILE A 564 -6.42 -6.53 -5.38
N GLY A 565 -5.25 -7.10 -5.67
CA GLY A 565 -4.73 -7.21 -7.04
C GLY A 565 -5.65 -7.98 -7.98
N ALA A 566 -6.32 -9.04 -7.47
CA ALA A 566 -7.33 -9.78 -8.24
C ALA A 566 -8.61 -8.95 -8.48
N LEU A 567 -9.00 -8.10 -7.53
CA LEU A 567 -10.07 -7.12 -7.73
C LEU A 567 -9.68 -6.06 -8.76
N ASP A 568 -8.44 -5.58 -8.73
CA ASP A 568 -7.91 -4.62 -9.70
C ASP A 568 -7.84 -5.21 -11.12
N MET A 569 -7.53 -6.50 -11.25
CA MET A 569 -7.59 -7.23 -12.52
C MET A 569 -9.00 -7.19 -13.15
N LEU A 570 -10.05 -7.14 -12.33
CA LEU A 570 -11.44 -7.19 -12.77
C LEU A 570 -12.07 -5.79 -12.94
N ASP A 571 -11.29 -4.72 -12.79
CA ASP A 571 -11.79 -3.35 -12.96
C ASP A 571 -12.18 -3.08 -14.43
N GLY A 572 -13.26 -2.32 -14.64
CA GLY A 572 -13.74 -1.98 -15.97
C GLY A 572 -14.53 -3.07 -16.72
N ILE A 573 -14.68 -4.27 -16.13
CA ILE A 573 -15.53 -5.33 -16.71
C ILE A 573 -17.00 -5.03 -16.45
N GLN A 574 -17.88 -5.48 -17.37
CA GLN A 574 -19.32 -5.44 -17.13
C GLN A 574 -19.71 -6.22 -15.87
N VAL A 575 -20.21 -5.50 -14.88
CA VAL A 575 -20.31 -5.92 -13.47
C VAL A 575 -21.36 -7.00 -13.25
N GLU A 576 -22.34 -7.15 -14.18
CA GLU A 576 -23.49 -8.04 -13.98
C GLU A 576 -23.10 -9.51 -13.84
N GLY A 577 -22.06 -9.97 -14.54
CA GLY A 577 -21.50 -11.32 -14.42
C GLY A 577 -20.58 -11.53 -13.22
N LEU A 578 -20.13 -10.43 -12.58
CA LEU A 578 -19.13 -10.48 -11.50
C LEU A 578 -19.75 -10.58 -10.10
N TRP A 579 -21.07 -10.31 -9.94
CA TRP A 579 -21.70 -10.29 -8.62
C TRP A 579 -21.46 -11.57 -7.81
N PRO A 580 -21.70 -12.80 -8.35
CA PRO A 580 -21.47 -14.03 -7.57
C PRO A 580 -20.00 -14.21 -7.15
N LEU A 581 -19.07 -13.67 -7.94
CA LEU A 581 -17.65 -13.78 -7.70
C LEU A 581 -17.17 -12.79 -6.62
N LEU A 582 -17.68 -11.56 -6.63
CA LEU A 582 -17.21 -10.46 -5.79
C LEU A 582 -18.02 -10.27 -4.51
N SER A 583 -19.32 -10.66 -4.48
CA SER A 583 -20.17 -10.42 -3.32
C SER A 583 -19.71 -11.10 -2.02
N PRO A 584 -18.99 -12.25 -2.01
CA PRO A 584 -18.41 -12.78 -0.79
C PRO A 584 -17.38 -11.83 -0.14
N LEU A 585 -16.65 -11.08 -0.95
CA LEU A 585 -15.60 -10.14 -0.48
C LEU A 585 -16.18 -8.86 0.18
N LEU A 586 -17.48 -8.60 0.05
CA LEU A 586 -18.17 -7.55 0.82
C LEU A 586 -18.16 -7.82 2.33
N SER A 587 -17.81 -9.03 2.76
CA SER A 587 -17.65 -9.44 4.16
C SER A 587 -16.22 -9.92 4.46
N ASP A 588 -15.24 -9.55 3.64
CA ASP A 588 -13.84 -9.89 3.88
C ASP A 588 -13.39 -9.38 5.26
N SER A 589 -12.46 -10.10 5.90
CA SER A 589 -11.92 -9.72 7.20
C SER A 589 -11.11 -8.42 7.14
N VAL A 590 -10.56 -8.07 5.97
CA VAL A 590 -9.75 -6.87 5.74
C VAL A 590 -10.56 -5.78 5.03
N ARG A 591 -10.66 -4.60 5.65
CA ARG A 591 -11.49 -3.49 5.15
C ARG A 591 -11.09 -3.04 3.74
N GLY A 592 -9.80 -2.95 3.43
CA GLY A 592 -9.33 -2.55 2.09
C GLY A 592 -9.87 -3.46 0.98
N VAL A 593 -10.02 -4.76 1.23
CA VAL A 593 -10.65 -5.71 0.30
C VAL A 593 -12.14 -5.41 0.14
N ARG A 594 -12.88 -5.18 1.27
CA ARG A 594 -14.31 -4.81 1.22
C ARG A 594 -14.54 -3.50 0.45
N LEU A 595 -13.71 -2.47 0.71
CA LEU A 595 -13.81 -1.18 0.02
C LEU A 595 -13.59 -1.32 -1.48
N ARG A 596 -12.63 -2.15 -1.90
CA ARG A 596 -12.37 -2.36 -3.32
C ARG A 596 -13.49 -3.18 -3.97
N ALA A 597 -13.98 -4.23 -3.32
CA ALA A 597 -15.09 -5.05 -3.83
C ALA A 597 -16.37 -4.22 -4.01
N VAL A 598 -16.74 -3.39 -3.02
CA VAL A 598 -17.95 -2.56 -3.12
C VAL A 598 -17.82 -1.48 -4.20
N SER A 599 -16.63 -0.92 -4.41
CA SER A 599 -16.42 0.07 -5.48
C SER A 599 -16.63 -0.52 -6.87
N LEU A 600 -16.23 -1.76 -7.10
CA LEU A 600 -16.48 -2.47 -8.36
C LEU A 600 -17.96 -2.82 -8.55
N LEU A 601 -18.67 -3.14 -7.46
CA LEU A 601 -20.09 -3.54 -7.50
C LEU A 601 -21.06 -2.35 -7.46
N ALA A 602 -20.58 -1.13 -7.30
CA ALA A 602 -21.39 0.06 -7.09
C ALA A 602 -22.38 0.34 -8.22
N ALA A 603 -22.00 0.06 -9.47
CA ALA A 603 -22.82 0.26 -10.66
C ALA A 603 -23.99 -0.72 -10.80
N VAL A 604 -24.05 -1.82 -10.01
CA VAL A 604 -25.16 -2.77 -10.04
C VAL A 604 -26.39 -2.18 -9.35
N PRO A 605 -27.50 -1.92 -10.07
CA PRO A 605 -28.68 -1.37 -9.45
C PRO A 605 -29.23 -2.25 -8.33
N SER A 606 -29.77 -1.64 -7.28
CA SER A 606 -30.31 -2.36 -6.11
C SER A 606 -31.41 -3.38 -6.48
N SER A 607 -32.16 -3.11 -7.58
CA SER A 607 -33.16 -4.04 -8.13
C SER A 607 -32.56 -5.33 -8.68
N ARG A 608 -31.31 -5.30 -9.14
CA ARG A 608 -30.57 -6.48 -9.67
C ARG A 608 -29.71 -7.17 -8.64
N GLN A 609 -29.54 -6.58 -7.45
CA GLN A 609 -28.76 -7.18 -6.36
C GLN A 609 -29.58 -8.31 -5.72
N PRO A 610 -28.98 -9.50 -5.47
CA PRO A 610 -29.65 -10.57 -4.73
C PRO A 610 -30.11 -10.06 -3.35
N PRO A 611 -31.36 -10.34 -2.93
CA PRO A 611 -31.88 -9.83 -1.65
C PRO A 611 -31.02 -10.21 -0.44
N ALA A 612 -30.42 -11.41 -0.44
CA ALA A 612 -29.54 -11.88 0.64
C ALA A 612 -28.22 -11.11 0.76
N ASP A 613 -27.81 -10.39 -0.27
CA ASP A 613 -26.53 -9.64 -0.31
C ASP A 613 -26.69 -8.15 -0.05
N ARG A 614 -27.91 -7.60 -0.12
CA ARG A 614 -28.17 -6.16 -0.01
C ARG A 614 -27.62 -5.57 1.28
N ASP A 615 -27.88 -6.19 2.40
CA ASP A 615 -27.38 -5.70 3.70
C ASP A 615 -25.85 -5.73 3.79
N ARG A 616 -25.20 -6.72 3.17
CA ARG A 616 -23.73 -6.79 3.09
C ARG A 616 -23.19 -5.67 2.23
N PHE A 617 -23.81 -5.45 1.08
CA PHE A 617 -23.44 -4.38 0.17
C PHE A 617 -23.61 -3.00 0.82
N GLU A 618 -24.74 -2.71 1.45
CA GLU A 618 -24.98 -1.41 2.08
C GLU A 618 -24.03 -1.14 3.27
N ARG A 619 -23.65 -2.18 4.04
CA ARG A 619 -22.60 -2.03 5.07
C ARG A 619 -21.25 -1.67 4.46
N ALA A 620 -20.82 -2.38 3.41
CA ALA A 620 -19.56 -2.08 2.74
C ALA A 620 -19.60 -0.70 2.02
N ALA A 621 -20.76 -0.30 1.47
CA ALA A 621 -20.97 1.02 0.90
C ALA A 621 -20.86 2.12 1.95
N ALA A 622 -21.42 1.91 3.14
CA ALA A 622 -21.27 2.85 4.26
C ALA A 622 -19.81 2.96 4.72
N GLU A 623 -19.05 1.86 4.77
CA GLU A 623 -17.60 1.87 5.04
C GLU A 623 -16.84 2.65 3.96
N PHE A 624 -17.18 2.47 2.68
CA PHE A 624 -16.56 3.21 1.58
C PHE A 624 -16.81 4.71 1.69
N ILE A 625 -18.06 5.11 1.91
CA ILE A 625 -18.44 6.52 2.11
C ILE A 625 -17.68 7.12 3.31
N ALA A 626 -17.60 6.38 4.42
CA ALA A 626 -16.88 6.82 5.62
C ALA A 626 -15.37 7.00 5.32
N ALA A 627 -14.76 6.09 4.56
CA ALA A 627 -13.36 6.16 4.16
C ALA A 627 -13.07 7.39 3.27
N GLN A 628 -13.96 7.71 2.31
CA GLN A 628 -13.79 8.91 1.49
C GLN A 628 -14.03 10.19 2.31
N ARG A 629 -15.02 10.21 3.20
CA ARG A 629 -15.28 11.35 4.10
C ARG A 629 -14.14 11.59 5.09
N PHE A 630 -13.46 10.55 5.53
CA PHE A 630 -12.24 10.69 6.34
C PHE A 630 -11.18 11.55 5.63
N ASN A 631 -11.09 11.45 4.31
CA ASN A 631 -10.18 12.22 3.46
C ASN A 631 -10.89 13.36 2.70
N ALA A 632 -11.95 13.92 3.24
CA ALA A 632 -12.73 14.98 2.61
C ALA A 632 -11.96 16.31 2.43
N ASP A 633 -10.78 16.43 3.03
CA ASP A 633 -9.79 17.49 2.82
C ASP A 633 -8.97 17.30 1.53
N ARG A 634 -9.22 16.22 0.76
CA ARG A 634 -8.47 15.88 -0.47
C ARG A 634 -9.39 15.82 -1.68
N PRO A 635 -8.99 16.42 -2.82
CA PRO A 635 -9.81 16.39 -4.04
C PRO A 635 -9.97 14.98 -4.59
N GLU A 636 -8.97 14.08 -4.38
CA GLU A 636 -9.02 12.67 -4.81
C GLU A 636 -10.17 11.92 -4.14
N ALA A 637 -10.33 12.08 -2.82
CA ALA A 637 -11.36 11.40 -2.06
C ALA A 637 -12.76 11.93 -2.40
N ARG A 638 -12.89 13.26 -2.57
CA ARG A 638 -14.12 13.91 -3.03
C ARG A 638 -14.52 13.37 -4.40
N THR A 639 -13.56 13.30 -5.34
CA THR A 639 -13.81 12.80 -6.68
C THR A 639 -14.21 11.32 -6.68
N ALA A 640 -13.54 10.49 -5.88
CA ALA A 640 -13.88 9.07 -5.73
C ALA A 640 -15.29 8.89 -5.14
N LEU A 641 -15.66 9.72 -4.14
CA LEU A 641 -17.00 9.69 -3.57
C LEU A 641 -18.06 10.16 -4.56
N GLY A 642 -17.79 11.22 -5.33
CA GLY A 642 -18.65 11.69 -6.41
C GLY A 642 -18.90 10.62 -7.46
N ALA A 643 -17.84 9.95 -7.93
CA ALA A 643 -17.94 8.84 -8.89
C ALA A 643 -18.76 7.66 -8.32
N PHE A 644 -18.58 7.32 -7.04
CA PHE A 644 -19.37 6.30 -6.37
C PHE A 644 -20.86 6.68 -6.32
N TYR A 645 -21.18 7.95 -6.03
CA TYR A 645 -22.57 8.43 -6.05
C TYR A 645 -23.18 8.42 -7.46
N VAL A 646 -22.40 8.75 -8.51
CA VAL A 646 -22.84 8.61 -9.91
C VAL A 646 -23.25 7.16 -10.19
N GLN A 647 -22.40 6.20 -9.86
CA GLN A 647 -22.67 4.78 -10.06
C GLN A 647 -23.91 4.30 -9.29
N ARG A 648 -24.19 4.90 -8.14
CA ARG A 648 -25.39 4.63 -7.31
C ARG A 648 -26.64 5.40 -7.74
N GLY A 649 -26.56 6.26 -8.76
CA GLY A 649 -27.65 7.12 -9.23
C GLY A 649 -27.94 8.33 -8.35
N ASN A 650 -27.09 8.63 -7.36
CA ASN A 650 -27.24 9.77 -6.44
C ASN A 650 -26.58 11.03 -7.03
N LEU A 651 -27.08 11.49 -8.17
CA LEU A 651 -26.43 12.52 -9.00
C LEU A 651 -26.26 13.87 -8.29
N ALA A 652 -27.21 14.27 -7.43
CA ALA A 652 -27.11 15.51 -6.67
C ALA A 652 -25.98 15.49 -5.62
N GLU A 653 -25.75 14.35 -4.95
CA GLU A 653 -24.62 14.21 -4.02
C GLU A 653 -23.29 14.15 -4.79
N ALA A 654 -23.26 13.52 -5.98
CA ALA A 654 -22.09 13.50 -6.84
C ALA A 654 -21.65 14.93 -7.26
N GLU A 655 -22.60 15.77 -7.68
CA GLU A 655 -22.36 17.16 -8.05
C GLU A 655 -21.75 17.97 -6.89
N LYS A 656 -22.25 17.78 -5.65
CA LYS A 656 -21.69 18.41 -4.45
C LYS A 656 -20.24 18.01 -4.23
N GLU A 657 -19.93 16.73 -4.37
CA GLU A 657 -18.58 16.23 -4.13
C GLU A 657 -17.59 16.69 -5.21
N PHE A 658 -17.97 16.71 -6.49
CA PHE A 658 -17.11 17.25 -7.56
C PHE A 658 -16.89 18.76 -7.41
N THR A 659 -17.93 19.52 -7.05
CA THR A 659 -17.80 20.94 -6.73
C THR A 659 -16.85 21.17 -5.57
N ALA A 660 -16.95 20.36 -4.49
CA ALA A 660 -16.06 20.46 -3.36
C ALA A 660 -14.61 20.09 -3.72
N ALA A 661 -14.40 19.10 -4.59
CA ALA A 661 -13.06 18.72 -5.09
C ALA A 661 -12.40 19.88 -5.86
N LEU A 662 -13.13 20.53 -6.77
CA LEU A 662 -12.62 21.67 -7.53
C LEU A 662 -12.41 22.91 -6.66
N ARG A 663 -13.19 23.10 -5.59
CA ARG A 663 -12.93 24.17 -4.62
C ARG A 663 -11.62 23.95 -3.86
N LEU A 664 -11.31 22.70 -3.47
CA LEU A 664 -10.06 22.36 -2.78
C LEU A 664 -8.84 22.49 -3.71
N SER A 665 -9.00 22.09 -4.97
CA SER A 665 -7.93 22.09 -5.97
C SER A 665 -8.52 22.34 -7.37
N PRO A 666 -8.58 23.60 -7.82
CA PRO A 666 -9.10 23.94 -9.16
C PRO A 666 -8.34 23.28 -10.31
N GLN A 667 -7.07 22.94 -10.10
CA GLN A 667 -6.22 22.25 -11.08
C GLN A 667 -6.35 20.72 -11.06
N PHE A 668 -7.24 20.15 -10.24
CA PHE A 668 -7.41 18.70 -10.16
C PHE A 668 -8.26 18.17 -11.32
N ALA A 669 -7.62 17.92 -12.45
CA ALA A 669 -8.25 17.50 -13.71
C ALA A 669 -9.26 16.34 -13.57
N PRO A 670 -9.01 15.26 -12.77
CA PRO A 670 -9.97 14.19 -12.62
C PRO A 670 -11.34 14.63 -12.10
N ALA A 671 -11.42 15.65 -11.23
CA ALA A 671 -12.71 16.17 -10.76
C ALA A 671 -13.49 16.88 -11.87
N ALA A 672 -12.81 17.72 -12.66
CA ALA A 672 -13.44 18.44 -13.78
C ALA A 672 -13.93 17.47 -14.87
N ILE A 673 -13.14 16.44 -15.19
CA ILE A 673 -13.49 15.41 -16.19
C ILE A 673 -14.72 14.62 -15.72
N ASN A 674 -14.72 14.14 -14.47
CA ASN A 674 -15.85 13.38 -13.92
C ASN A 674 -17.12 14.24 -13.78
N PHE A 675 -16.97 15.53 -13.46
CA PHE A 675 -18.09 16.45 -13.38
C PHE A 675 -18.69 16.71 -14.77
N ALA A 676 -17.85 16.94 -15.78
CA ALA A 676 -18.32 17.08 -17.15
C ALA A 676 -19.00 15.80 -17.68
N ASP A 677 -18.55 14.62 -17.25
CA ASP A 677 -19.20 13.35 -17.58
C ASP A 677 -20.55 13.18 -16.85
N LEU A 678 -20.67 13.66 -15.60
CA LEU A 678 -21.96 13.74 -14.91
C LEU A 678 -22.94 14.64 -15.66
N ASP A 679 -22.50 15.83 -16.10
CA ASP A 679 -23.32 16.74 -16.90
C ASP A 679 -23.76 16.11 -18.23
N ARG A 680 -22.86 15.38 -18.89
CA ARG A 680 -23.20 14.59 -20.09
C ARG A 680 -24.31 13.57 -19.79
N GLN A 681 -24.22 12.83 -18.70
CA GLN A 681 -25.26 11.84 -18.33
C GLN A 681 -26.62 12.48 -18.07
N GLN A 682 -26.65 13.76 -17.72
CA GLN A 682 -27.87 14.55 -17.50
C GLN A 682 -28.31 15.38 -18.73
N GLY A 683 -27.61 15.22 -19.87
CA GLY A 683 -27.91 15.98 -21.10
C GLY A 683 -27.48 17.44 -21.03
N ARG A 684 -26.60 17.83 -20.13
CA ARG A 684 -26.08 19.20 -19.92
C ARG A 684 -24.68 19.38 -20.52
N ASP A 685 -24.41 18.84 -21.71
CA ASP A 685 -23.07 18.89 -22.33
C ASP A 685 -22.46 20.33 -22.37
N GLY A 686 -23.29 21.37 -22.47
CA GLY A 686 -22.83 22.76 -22.44
C GLY A 686 -22.20 23.17 -21.10
N ASP A 687 -22.77 22.72 -19.98
CA ASP A 687 -22.20 22.96 -18.64
C ASP A 687 -20.87 22.19 -18.46
N GLY A 688 -20.84 20.96 -18.96
CA GLY A 688 -19.59 20.16 -18.97
C GLY A 688 -18.46 20.83 -19.74
N VAL A 689 -18.77 21.41 -20.94
CA VAL A 689 -17.78 22.17 -21.72
C VAL A 689 -17.27 23.38 -20.94
N ARG A 690 -18.17 24.13 -20.26
CA ARG A 690 -17.77 25.28 -19.43
C ARG A 690 -16.80 24.86 -18.32
N ILE A 691 -17.12 23.80 -17.58
CA ILE A 691 -16.26 23.26 -16.50
C ILE A 691 -14.87 22.87 -17.04
N LEU A 692 -14.81 22.21 -18.20
CA LEU A 692 -13.54 21.81 -18.81
C LEU A 692 -12.72 23.02 -19.26
N HIS A 693 -13.36 24.06 -19.82
CA HIS A 693 -12.67 25.31 -20.16
C HIS A 693 -12.10 26.01 -18.91
N GLU A 694 -12.88 26.09 -17.83
CA GLU A 694 -12.40 26.65 -16.56
C GLU A 694 -11.19 25.90 -16.02
N ALA A 695 -11.21 24.55 -16.09
CA ALA A 695 -10.09 23.72 -15.66
C ALA A 695 -8.85 23.87 -16.57
N ILE A 696 -9.04 23.96 -17.89
CA ILE A 696 -7.95 24.22 -18.87
C ILE A 696 -7.32 25.59 -18.63
N ALA A 697 -8.11 26.62 -18.28
CA ALA A 697 -7.56 27.93 -17.96
C ALA A 697 -6.56 27.90 -16.80
N VAL A 698 -6.74 27.00 -15.84
CA VAL A 698 -5.85 26.78 -14.70
C VAL A 698 -4.73 25.79 -15.05
N SER A 699 -5.01 24.77 -15.86
CA SER A 699 -4.08 23.67 -16.20
C SER A 699 -3.98 23.49 -17.73
N PRO A 700 -3.40 24.47 -18.47
CA PRO A 700 -3.44 24.48 -19.95
C PRO A 700 -2.55 23.40 -20.61
N ARG A 701 -1.80 22.64 -19.84
CA ARG A 701 -0.95 21.54 -20.31
C ARG A 701 -1.44 20.16 -19.89
N ASP A 702 -2.64 20.06 -19.32
CA ASP A 702 -3.22 18.77 -18.97
C ASP A 702 -3.88 18.12 -20.19
N ALA A 703 -3.27 17.08 -20.74
CA ALA A 703 -3.74 16.36 -21.90
C ALA A 703 -5.12 15.72 -21.70
N GLY A 704 -5.45 15.28 -20.47
CA GLY A 704 -6.72 14.67 -20.14
C GLY A 704 -7.90 15.66 -20.25
N LEU A 705 -7.69 16.90 -19.84
CA LEU A 705 -8.70 17.96 -19.96
C LEU A 705 -8.99 18.29 -21.43
N HIS A 706 -7.95 18.45 -22.26
CA HIS A 706 -8.10 18.69 -23.69
C HIS A 706 -8.81 17.52 -24.38
N HIS A 707 -8.45 16.28 -24.01
CA HIS A 707 -9.13 15.10 -24.53
C HIS A 707 -10.61 15.05 -24.16
N ALA A 708 -10.96 15.30 -22.89
CA ALA A 708 -12.34 15.31 -22.41
C ALA A 708 -13.16 16.42 -23.10
N LEU A 709 -12.58 17.62 -23.26
CA LEU A 709 -13.20 18.73 -23.96
C LEU A 709 -13.44 18.38 -25.45
N GLY A 710 -12.45 17.80 -26.11
CA GLY A 710 -12.57 17.35 -27.49
C GLY A 710 -13.75 16.38 -27.69
N LEU A 711 -13.87 15.37 -26.79
CA LEU A 711 -14.99 14.43 -26.81
C LEU A 711 -16.34 15.10 -26.54
N ALA A 712 -16.42 16.09 -25.65
CA ALA A 712 -17.64 16.85 -25.41
C ALA A 712 -18.05 17.68 -26.66
N LEU A 713 -17.09 18.32 -27.34
CA LEU A 713 -17.29 19.09 -28.55
C LEU A 713 -17.73 18.22 -29.74
N VAL A 714 -17.21 16.99 -29.87
CA VAL A 714 -17.70 16.01 -30.88
C VAL A 714 -19.22 15.76 -30.70
N ARG A 715 -19.67 15.52 -29.46
CA ARG A 715 -21.08 15.29 -29.15
C ARG A 715 -21.95 16.52 -29.51
N LEU A 716 -21.43 17.70 -29.30
CA LEU A 716 -22.06 18.96 -29.65
C LEU A 716 -21.93 19.33 -31.15
N LYS A 717 -21.29 18.45 -31.95
CA LYS A 717 -21.04 18.64 -33.40
C LYS A 717 -20.18 19.88 -33.73
N ARG A 718 -19.35 20.33 -32.76
CA ARG A 718 -18.36 21.42 -32.93
C ARG A 718 -17.06 20.83 -33.43
N ASN A 719 -17.08 20.22 -34.63
CA ASN A 719 -16.05 19.32 -35.11
C ASN A 719 -14.65 19.97 -35.23
N ASP A 720 -14.56 21.22 -35.71
CA ASP A 720 -13.26 21.88 -35.88
C ASP A 720 -12.58 22.17 -34.52
N GLU A 721 -13.36 22.61 -33.54
CA GLU A 721 -12.87 22.81 -32.17
C GLU A 721 -12.52 21.49 -31.52
N ALA A 722 -13.32 20.45 -31.72
CA ALA A 722 -13.03 19.12 -31.21
C ALA A 722 -11.69 18.57 -31.74
N LEU A 723 -11.46 18.72 -33.06
CA LEU A 723 -10.20 18.28 -33.67
C LEU A 723 -8.98 19.05 -33.12
N ALA A 724 -9.14 20.36 -32.87
CA ALA A 724 -8.07 21.16 -32.28
C ALA A 724 -7.71 20.68 -30.87
N GLU A 725 -8.72 20.41 -30.03
CA GLU A 725 -8.53 19.95 -28.65
C GLU A 725 -7.97 18.50 -28.57
N LEU A 726 -8.48 17.59 -29.43
CA LEU A 726 -7.96 16.20 -29.49
C LEU A 726 -6.54 16.15 -30.01
N ASN A 727 -6.18 16.99 -31.00
CA ASN A 727 -4.79 17.12 -31.46
C ASN A 727 -3.91 17.61 -30.33
N LYS A 728 -4.35 18.65 -29.59
CA LYS A 728 -3.62 19.21 -28.45
C LYS A 728 -3.36 18.17 -27.37
N ALA A 729 -4.35 17.31 -27.07
CA ALA A 729 -4.17 16.19 -26.12
C ALA A 729 -3.07 15.22 -26.56
N SER A 730 -3.06 14.85 -27.87
CA SER A 730 -2.06 13.93 -28.42
C SER A 730 -0.64 14.50 -28.46
N GLU A 731 -0.52 15.84 -28.61
CA GLU A 731 0.77 16.54 -28.57
C GLU A 731 1.33 16.66 -27.13
N LEU A 732 0.45 16.89 -26.14
CA LEU A 732 0.82 17.09 -24.74
C LEU A 732 1.26 15.80 -24.04
N ASP A 733 0.64 14.67 -24.38
CA ASP A 733 1.01 13.37 -23.82
C ASP A 733 1.08 12.30 -24.95
N PRO A 734 2.18 12.32 -25.73
CA PRO A 734 2.37 11.40 -26.83
C PRO A 734 2.68 9.96 -26.37
N GLU A 735 2.99 9.76 -25.11
CA GLU A 735 3.22 8.43 -24.53
C GLU A 735 1.91 7.68 -24.26
N ARG A 736 0.76 8.37 -24.32
CA ARG A 736 -0.56 7.76 -24.22
C ARG A 736 -1.17 7.56 -25.59
N SER A 737 -0.99 6.38 -26.16
CA SER A 737 -1.46 5.98 -27.51
C SER A 737 -2.93 6.30 -27.75
N GLN A 738 -3.78 6.19 -26.72
CA GLN A 738 -5.23 6.46 -26.79
C GLN A 738 -5.57 7.87 -27.28
N TYR A 739 -4.77 8.90 -26.94
CA TYR A 739 -5.08 10.28 -27.36
C TYR A 739 -4.91 10.44 -28.88
N ALA A 740 -3.80 9.93 -29.43
CA ALA A 740 -3.57 9.95 -30.88
C ALA A 740 -4.56 9.04 -31.63
N TYR A 741 -4.93 7.91 -31.04
CA TYR A 741 -5.98 7.02 -31.58
C TYR A 741 -7.32 7.75 -31.70
N VAL A 742 -7.82 8.36 -30.61
CA VAL A 742 -9.12 9.06 -30.59
C VAL A 742 -9.10 10.28 -31.53
N TYR A 743 -8.00 11.03 -31.57
CA TYR A 743 -7.84 12.12 -32.57
C TYR A 743 -7.96 11.60 -34.00
N SER A 744 -7.32 10.48 -34.31
CA SER A 744 -7.38 9.87 -35.64
C SER A 744 -8.76 9.37 -36.00
N VAL A 745 -9.52 8.81 -35.06
CA VAL A 745 -10.93 8.41 -35.23
C VAL A 745 -11.80 9.63 -35.55
N ALA A 746 -11.58 10.75 -34.86
CA ALA A 746 -12.29 11.99 -35.08
C ALA A 746 -11.97 12.60 -36.49
N LEU A 747 -10.70 12.56 -36.89
CA LEU A 747 -10.28 12.97 -38.24
C LEU A 747 -10.97 12.12 -39.34
N HIS A 748 -10.97 10.79 -39.16
CA HIS A 748 -11.64 9.88 -40.08
C HIS A 748 -13.14 10.17 -40.18
N SER A 749 -13.81 10.39 -39.04
CA SER A 749 -15.23 10.73 -38.96
C SER A 749 -15.56 12.09 -39.61
N ALA A 750 -14.58 13.00 -39.63
CA ALA A 750 -14.68 14.30 -40.33
C ALA A 750 -14.32 14.22 -41.84
N GLY A 751 -14.10 13.02 -42.40
CA GLY A 751 -13.72 12.80 -43.79
C GLY A 751 -12.23 13.03 -44.10
N ARG A 752 -11.42 13.35 -43.11
CA ARG A 752 -9.97 13.62 -43.24
C ARG A 752 -9.16 12.33 -43.16
N VAL A 753 -9.47 11.35 -44.03
CA VAL A 753 -8.93 9.97 -43.98
C VAL A 753 -7.41 9.93 -44.07
N GLN A 754 -6.78 10.74 -44.91
CA GLN A 754 -5.31 10.73 -45.08
C GLN A 754 -4.59 11.29 -43.83
N ASP A 755 -5.18 12.31 -43.21
CA ASP A 755 -4.67 12.86 -41.95
C ASP A 755 -4.79 11.84 -40.83
N ALA A 756 -5.92 11.13 -40.76
CA ALA A 756 -6.15 10.05 -39.79
C ALA A 756 -5.11 8.91 -39.90
N LEU A 757 -4.87 8.44 -41.15
CA LEU A 757 -3.85 7.43 -41.43
C LEU A 757 -2.44 7.90 -41.06
N THR A 758 -2.13 9.18 -41.31
CA THR A 758 -0.85 9.79 -40.97
C THR A 758 -0.64 9.82 -39.47
N ALA A 759 -1.65 10.27 -38.72
CA ALA A 759 -1.62 10.31 -37.24
C ALA A 759 -1.50 8.91 -36.62
N LEU A 760 -2.24 7.91 -37.12
CA LEU A 760 -2.14 6.52 -36.68
C LEU A 760 -0.79 5.90 -36.96
N LYS A 761 -0.18 6.17 -38.16
CA LYS A 761 1.16 5.68 -38.48
C LYS A 761 2.23 6.26 -37.54
N ALA A 762 2.11 7.55 -37.21
CA ALA A 762 3.00 8.19 -36.24
C ALA A 762 2.82 7.59 -34.83
N ASN A 763 1.57 7.31 -34.42
CA ASN A 763 1.28 6.64 -33.16
C ASN A 763 1.87 5.21 -33.14
N LEU A 764 1.67 4.43 -34.20
CA LEU A 764 2.20 3.07 -34.31
C LEU A 764 3.73 3.02 -34.33
N ALA A 765 4.40 4.06 -34.83
CA ALA A 765 5.86 4.16 -34.80
C ALA A 765 6.39 4.30 -33.36
N ARG A 766 5.63 4.98 -32.47
CA ARG A 766 5.93 5.15 -31.05
C ARG A 766 5.47 3.95 -30.21
N HIS A 767 4.29 3.43 -30.52
CA HIS A 767 3.62 2.30 -29.83
C HIS A 767 3.47 1.11 -30.79
N PRO A 768 4.55 0.36 -31.10
CA PRO A 768 4.56 -0.63 -32.17
C PRO A 768 3.57 -1.79 -32.01
N ASN A 769 3.13 -2.04 -30.79
CA ASN A 769 2.25 -3.15 -30.42
C ASN A 769 0.86 -2.70 -29.95
N ASP A 770 0.53 -1.41 -30.12
CA ASP A 770 -0.79 -0.87 -29.74
C ASP A 770 -1.89 -1.49 -30.60
N ARG A 771 -2.77 -2.24 -29.96
CA ARG A 771 -3.81 -3.04 -30.63
C ARG A 771 -4.86 -2.16 -31.28
N ASP A 772 -5.28 -1.09 -30.60
CA ASP A 772 -6.33 -0.20 -31.07
C ASP A 772 -5.87 0.58 -32.30
N THR A 773 -4.63 1.07 -32.30
CA THR A 773 -4.00 1.70 -33.45
C THR A 773 -3.90 0.75 -34.64
N LEU A 774 -3.49 -0.50 -34.43
CA LEU A 774 -3.43 -1.51 -35.51
C LEU A 774 -4.83 -1.80 -36.07
N LEU A 775 -5.85 -1.97 -35.22
CA LEU A 775 -7.24 -2.19 -35.64
C LEU A 775 -7.77 -1.01 -36.45
N ALA A 776 -7.52 0.23 -36.01
CA ALA A 776 -7.92 1.42 -36.75
C ALA A 776 -7.21 1.52 -38.11
N LEU A 777 -5.90 1.24 -38.16
CA LEU A 777 -5.15 1.20 -39.42
C LEU A 777 -5.67 0.14 -40.40
N ILE A 778 -6.06 -1.04 -39.92
CA ILE A 778 -6.70 -2.07 -40.73
C ILE A 778 -8.02 -1.53 -41.32
N SER A 779 -8.90 -0.99 -40.44
CA SER A 779 -10.22 -0.47 -40.86
C SER A 779 -10.07 0.67 -41.88
N PHE A 780 -9.31 1.71 -41.56
CA PHE A 780 -9.17 2.90 -42.38
C PHE A 780 -8.44 2.64 -43.70
N SER A 781 -7.48 1.69 -43.71
CA SER A 781 -6.87 1.24 -44.98
C SER A 781 -7.86 0.49 -45.87
N ARG A 782 -8.76 -0.32 -45.29
CA ARG A 782 -9.85 -0.96 -46.03
C ARG A 782 -10.82 0.07 -46.62
N ASP A 783 -11.23 1.02 -45.79
CA ASP A 783 -12.17 2.09 -46.20
C ASP A 783 -11.59 2.95 -47.33
N SER A 784 -10.25 3.10 -47.38
CA SER A 784 -9.55 3.80 -48.49
C SER A 784 -9.19 2.90 -49.70
N GLY A 785 -9.54 1.61 -49.64
CA GLY A 785 -9.27 0.66 -50.74
C GLY A 785 -7.84 0.09 -50.72
N ASP A 786 -7.01 0.40 -49.73
CA ASP A 786 -5.63 -0.11 -49.62
C ASP A 786 -5.59 -1.47 -48.86
N ALA A 787 -6.05 -2.50 -49.54
CA ALA A 787 -6.06 -3.88 -49.02
C ALA A 787 -4.65 -4.39 -48.67
N LYS A 788 -3.60 -3.91 -49.34
CA LYS A 788 -2.24 -4.30 -49.09
C LYS A 788 -1.74 -3.81 -47.72
N SER A 789 -1.94 -2.51 -47.41
CA SER A 789 -1.60 -1.97 -46.10
C SER A 789 -2.46 -2.60 -44.99
N ALA A 790 -3.75 -2.81 -45.23
CA ALA A 790 -4.63 -3.48 -44.29
C ALA A 790 -4.15 -4.88 -43.93
N LEU A 791 -3.67 -5.65 -44.96
CA LEU A 791 -3.08 -6.98 -44.75
C LEU A 791 -1.81 -6.93 -43.90
N ASP A 792 -0.90 -5.98 -44.16
CA ASP A 792 0.33 -5.82 -43.37
C ASP A 792 0.02 -5.56 -41.88
N TYR A 793 -0.88 -4.61 -41.58
CA TYR A 793 -1.29 -4.33 -40.21
C TYR A 793 -2.01 -5.52 -39.55
N ALA A 794 -2.86 -6.24 -40.28
CA ALA A 794 -3.52 -7.44 -39.76
C ALA A 794 -2.52 -8.56 -39.43
N GLN A 795 -1.52 -8.74 -40.25
CA GLN A 795 -0.41 -9.70 -39.98
C GLN A 795 0.43 -9.27 -38.77
N ARG A 796 0.65 -7.97 -38.56
CA ARG A 796 1.32 -7.44 -37.35
C ARG A 796 0.48 -7.73 -36.14
N LEU A 797 -0.83 -7.45 -36.18
CA LEU A 797 -1.75 -7.70 -35.07
C LEU A 797 -1.82 -9.20 -34.72
N ALA A 798 -1.80 -10.10 -35.70
CA ALA A 798 -1.80 -11.54 -35.48
C ALA A 798 -0.56 -12.07 -34.74
N ARG A 799 0.55 -11.33 -34.79
CA ARG A 799 1.75 -11.66 -33.98
C ARG A 799 1.55 -11.33 -32.51
N ILE A 800 0.66 -10.35 -32.21
CA ILE A 800 0.34 -9.91 -30.83
C ILE A 800 -0.78 -10.78 -30.25
N VAL A 801 -1.78 -11.14 -31.07
CA VAL A 801 -2.95 -11.93 -30.67
C VAL A 801 -3.11 -13.19 -31.55
N PRO A 802 -2.20 -14.17 -31.45
CA PRO A 802 -2.13 -15.29 -32.39
C PRO A 802 -3.32 -16.25 -32.31
N ALA A 803 -4.10 -16.22 -31.22
CA ALA A 803 -5.25 -17.10 -31.02
C ALA A 803 -6.58 -16.54 -31.55
N ASP A 804 -6.58 -15.33 -32.15
CA ASP A 804 -7.81 -14.69 -32.66
C ASP A 804 -8.22 -15.29 -34.01
N GLN A 805 -9.27 -16.13 -33.99
CA GLN A 805 -9.81 -16.77 -35.19
C GLN A 805 -10.50 -15.78 -36.16
N GLY A 806 -11.05 -14.67 -35.62
CA GLY A 806 -11.65 -13.61 -36.45
C GLY A 806 -10.60 -12.89 -37.28
N LEU A 807 -9.46 -12.58 -36.65
CA LEU A 807 -8.32 -11.96 -37.31
C LEU A 807 -7.70 -12.89 -38.38
N ALA A 808 -7.64 -14.19 -38.11
CA ALA A 808 -7.13 -15.17 -39.10
C ALA A 808 -8.02 -15.17 -40.37
N LYS A 809 -9.33 -15.17 -40.24
CA LYS A 809 -10.28 -15.06 -41.36
C LYS A 809 -10.11 -13.75 -42.10
N LEU A 810 -9.99 -12.64 -41.40
CA LEU A 810 -9.77 -11.31 -41.98
C LEU A 810 -8.48 -11.28 -42.82
N ILE A 811 -7.40 -11.90 -42.36
CA ILE A 811 -6.15 -11.97 -43.07
C ILE A 811 -6.34 -12.74 -44.39
N ASP A 812 -7.08 -13.84 -44.40
CA ASP A 812 -7.35 -14.61 -45.63
C ASP A 812 -8.22 -13.83 -46.62
N GLU A 813 -9.22 -13.09 -46.16
CA GLU A 813 -10.01 -12.19 -46.99
C GLU A 813 -9.15 -11.07 -47.61
N LEU A 814 -8.29 -10.44 -46.83
CA LEU A 814 -7.40 -9.36 -47.26
C LEU A 814 -6.34 -9.87 -48.27
N ARG A 815 -5.86 -11.09 -48.12
CA ARG A 815 -4.94 -11.73 -49.11
C ARG A 815 -5.61 -11.90 -50.49
N GLN A 816 -6.87 -12.34 -50.47
CA GLN A 816 -7.64 -12.48 -51.73
C GLN A 816 -7.87 -11.12 -52.40
N GLN A 817 -8.22 -10.11 -51.62
CA GLN A 817 -8.44 -8.73 -52.12
C GLN A 817 -7.13 -8.11 -52.66
N ALA A 818 -6.01 -8.26 -51.95
CA ALA A 818 -4.73 -7.74 -52.36
C ALA A 818 -4.16 -8.48 -53.59
N GLY A 819 -4.48 -9.76 -53.75
CA GLY A 819 -4.13 -10.53 -54.95
C GLY A 819 -4.98 -10.22 -56.17
N ALA A 820 -6.26 -9.89 -55.98
CA ALA A 820 -7.16 -9.50 -57.08
C ALA A 820 -6.86 -8.09 -57.63
N GLY A 821 -6.28 -7.19 -56.83
CA GLY A 821 -5.88 -5.85 -57.25
C GLY A 821 -4.49 -5.79 -57.94
N ALA A 822 -3.77 -6.88 -58.01
CA ALA A 822 -2.46 -6.98 -58.67
C ALA A 822 -2.53 -7.51 -60.15
N ASN A 823 -3.71 -7.92 -60.61
CA ASN A 823 -4.02 -8.26 -61.99
C ASN A 823 -4.85 -7.12 -62.66
#